data_a69002d22b97272dcc33d9e5e5417ec4
#
_entry.id   a69002d22b97272dcc33d9e5e5417ec4
#
_cell.length_a   1.000
_cell.length_b   1.000
_cell.length_c   1.000
_cell.angle_alpha   90.00
_cell.angle_beta   90.00
_cell.angle_gamma   90.00
#
_symmetry.space_group_name_H-M   'P 1'
#
loop_
_entity.id
_entity.type
_entity.pdbx_description
1 polymer ?
#
loop_
_entity_poly.entity_id
_entity_poly.type
_entity_poly.pdbx_seq_one_letter_code
_entity_poly.pdbx_strand_id
1 'polypeptide(L)'
;MKNSQNGHILNPEFTSIPVAKAHPPKRRDIQGLRAWAIILVLLFHYFPEYFPNGYVGVDMFFVISGYLIGMIVCKFEVLDRQALQTFYCRRAKRIFPLYYLAIGLIFVVMYVCLSEPSYDINTNSGMRAIFLLTNMKSDLDPEQDYAKLLADAEDLFTHTWSLCVEIKWYFLVPFLFMAQRRLPISAMHFFIGIGSISLLYHLISNDTIAFNSTFARVWQFCSGITAYVATVYEKKNLRPEANNSDDKETRLLLNDQDESEIQDVQIVAEDRRLLPYIAYFLFALIMVTFSWSTEEPHHLRIEMTFLTTILIAIGEYYEIWILSNTLMNYIGNISYSLYLVHWPIFVTIKYFAPDSNLALSIGIGLSFLTASIIYFVYEQPYLKLGAVKIFILIGLLFVASLILTQPSIITNRIDYERKFGVYNFDLEKGDPSKNLSVAVALNYYEGIARVGANDAVENCTHVDFGSKEIKAPFGWCKMPGRHTGKVKFLVIGNSYACNQGHIVYEAFQNLTKEFHFFCLPTCEPLMEKQDRGCASSLTHWYDIYNQIRPDILFMLHRPIAGMAKLNETKPIEEDDVYQQHVRMISWYLKQDGLLKIYIQHALPECSAYCAREMNKWILEENKPLRFAGDRFTIHNEKWERIRFEHLVKMKTCQGKCELFDYYPEMLNKKGEFSMYDENTNLVYFDDHRHLSKFGHDKVKIVYKRLAEKFAKQYPKLV
;
A
#
# COMPACT_ATOMS: atom_id res chain seq x y z
N MET A 1 -9.82 66.01 79.53
CA MET A 1 -10.37 64.66 79.37
C MET A 1 -10.13 64.23 77.97
N LYS A 2 -9.38 63.22 77.77
CA LYS A 2 -9.04 62.34 76.71
C LYS A 2 -9.84 62.42 75.41
N ASN A 3 -9.16 62.58 74.28
CA ASN A 3 -9.54 62.01 73.01
C ASN A 3 -8.32 61.58 72.23
N SER A 4 -8.21 60.30 71.92
CA SER A 4 -7.20 59.68 71.09
C SER A 4 -7.70 59.64 69.64
N GLN A 5 -6.91 60.11 68.72
CA GLN A 5 -7.11 59.92 67.28
C GLN A 5 -6.27 58.74 66.78
N ASN A 6 -6.92 57.71 66.25
CA ASN A 6 -6.27 56.63 65.52
C ASN A 6 -6.28 56.97 64.00
N GLY A 7 -5.08 57.13 63.46
CA GLY A 7 -4.90 57.25 61.99
C GLY A 7 -4.82 55.87 61.39
N HIS A 8 -5.71 55.59 60.46
CA HIS A 8 -5.64 54.42 59.56
C HIS A 8 -4.64 54.69 58.45
N ILE A 9 -3.56 53.91 58.42
CA ILE A 9 -2.66 53.83 57.30
C ILE A 9 -3.24 52.75 56.35
N LEU A 10 -3.70 53.18 55.16
CA LEU A 10 -4.09 52.30 54.07
C LEU A 10 -2.83 51.73 53.41
N ASN A 11 -2.61 50.43 53.56
CA ASN A 11 -1.67 49.68 52.75
C ASN A 11 -2.29 49.46 51.35
N PRO A 12 -1.62 49.78 50.26
CA PRO A 12 -2.04 49.35 48.93
C PRO A 12 -1.69 47.87 48.74
N GLU A 13 -2.68 46.98 48.78
CA GLU A 13 -2.51 45.62 48.27
C GLU A 13 -2.13 45.65 46.79
N PHE A 14 -0.87 45.36 46.48
CA PHE A 14 -0.46 45.00 45.14
C PHE A 14 -1.09 43.66 44.79
N THR A 15 -2.20 43.68 44.10
CA THR A 15 -2.73 42.52 43.39
C THR A 15 -1.73 42.13 42.29
N SER A 16 -0.92 41.12 42.56
CA SER A 16 -0.07 40.49 41.58
C SER A 16 -0.93 39.86 40.50
N ILE A 17 -1.03 40.50 39.35
CA ILE A 17 -1.59 39.93 38.13
C ILE A 17 -0.78 38.67 37.83
N PRO A 18 -1.38 37.47 37.72
CA PRO A 18 -0.65 36.29 37.37
C PRO A 18 -0.11 36.48 35.94
N VAL A 19 1.19 36.67 35.80
CA VAL A 19 1.89 36.64 34.54
C VAL A 19 1.64 35.26 33.92
N ALA A 20 0.75 35.21 32.95
CA ALA A 20 0.53 34.01 32.18
C ALA A 20 1.88 33.56 31.62
N LYS A 21 2.35 32.37 32.02
CA LYS A 21 3.56 31.77 31.49
C LYS A 21 3.39 31.72 29.99
N ALA A 22 4.08 32.61 29.29
CA ALA A 22 4.08 32.65 27.82
C ALA A 22 4.56 31.28 27.35
N HIS A 23 3.69 30.55 26.63
CA HIS A 23 4.10 29.33 25.97
C HIS A 23 5.21 29.68 24.97
N PRO A 24 6.29 28.91 24.87
CA PRO A 24 7.33 29.15 23.89
C PRO A 24 6.68 29.17 22.50
N PRO A 25 7.11 30.07 21.61
CA PRO A 25 6.52 30.20 20.29
C PRO A 25 6.60 28.85 19.55
N LYS A 26 5.51 28.50 18.86
CA LYS A 26 5.41 27.25 18.11
C LYS A 26 6.43 27.27 16.95
N ARG A 27 7.27 26.23 16.82
CA ARG A 27 8.24 26.04 15.73
C ARG A 27 7.51 26.00 14.38
N ARG A 28 7.61 27.07 13.58
CA ARG A 28 6.95 27.20 12.29
C ARG A 28 7.56 26.30 11.22
N ASP A 29 8.87 26.14 11.25
CA ASP A 29 9.61 25.27 10.34
C ASP A 29 9.19 23.81 10.43
N ILE A 30 8.92 23.29 11.65
CA ILE A 30 8.39 21.94 11.84
C ILE A 30 6.99 21.79 11.21
N GLN A 31 6.15 22.84 11.30
CA GLN A 31 4.86 22.80 10.62
C GLN A 31 5.04 22.80 9.09
N GLY A 32 6.02 23.56 8.58
CA GLY A 32 6.35 23.56 7.16
C GLY A 32 6.89 22.21 6.67
N LEU A 33 7.74 21.54 7.45
CA LEU A 33 8.19 20.18 7.11
C LEU A 33 7.03 19.19 7.08
N ARG A 34 6.07 19.29 8.02
CA ARG A 34 4.85 18.48 7.99
C ARG A 34 3.98 18.78 6.77
N ALA A 35 3.93 20.06 6.35
CA ALA A 35 3.22 20.47 5.15
C ALA A 35 3.84 19.84 3.90
N TRP A 36 5.14 19.92 3.74
CA TRP A 36 5.83 19.30 2.62
C TRP A 36 5.69 17.77 2.65
N ALA A 37 5.85 17.14 3.82
CA ALA A 37 5.67 15.70 3.96
C ALA A 37 4.29 15.23 3.46
N ILE A 38 3.20 15.92 3.84
CA ILE A 38 1.86 15.53 3.37
C ILE A 38 1.64 15.85 1.89
N ILE A 39 2.19 16.96 1.36
CA ILE A 39 2.12 17.29 -0.06
C ILE A 39 2.79 16.19 -0.88
N LEU A 40 3.99 15.73 -0.49
CA LEU A 40 4.70 14.65 -1.17
C LEU A 40 3.87 13.37 -1.21
N VAL A 41 3.27 12.98 -0.08
CA VAL A 41 2.39 11.80 0.02
C VAL A 41 1.18 11.93 -0.90
N LEU A 42 0.51 13.09 -0.93
CA LEU A 42 -0.64 13.30 -1.81
C LEU A 42 -0.23 13.19 -3.28
N LEU A 43 0.83 13.86 -3.68
CA LEU A 43 1.30 13.83 -5.06
C LEU A 43 1.66 12.41 -5.52
N PHE A 44 2.28 11.62 -4.65
CA PHE A 44 2.57 10.22 -4.92
C PHE A 44 1.29 9.38 -5.14
N HIS A 45 0.27 9.55 -4.30
CA HIS A 45 -0.96 8.77 -4.43
C HIS A 45 -1.78 9.17 -5.65
N TYR A 46 -1.88 10.48 -5.93
CA TYR A 46 -2.72 10.98 -7.01
C TYR A 46 -2.02 10.95 -8.38
N PHE A 47 -0.69 11.13 -8.42
CA PHE A 47 0.10 11.23 -9.65
C PHE A 47 1.44 10.48 -9.53
N PRO A 48 1.42 9.14 -9.31
CA PRO A 48 2.64 8.36 -9.11
C PRO A 48 3.60 8.37 -10.30
N GLU A 49 3.10 8.54 -11.52
CA GLU A 49 3.90 8.63 -12.74
C GLU A 49 4.83 9.85 -12.75
N TYR A 50 4.37 10.99 -12.18
CA TYR A 50 5.15 12.21 -12.10
C TYR A 50 5.95 12.33 -10.80
N PHE A 51 5.50 11.65 -9.75
CA PHE A 51 6.04 11.77 -8.39
C PHE A 51 6.26 10.39 -7.73
N PRO A 52 7.09 9.53 -8.33
CA PRO A 52 7.23 8.13 -7.91
C PRO A 52 7.77 7.96 -6.49
N ASN A 53 8.53 8.92 -5.97
CA ASN A 53 9.19 8.84 -4.67
C ASN A 53 8.47 9.60 -3.55
N GLY A 54 7.25 10.11 -3.78
CA GLY A 54 6.54 10.91 -2.77
C GLY A 54 6.16 10.15 -1.49
N TYR A 55 6.18 8.82 -1.50
CA TYR A 55 5.97 7.99 -0.32
C TYR A 55 6.97 8.26 0.82
N VAL A 56 8.14 8.82 0.51
CA VAL A 56 9.14 9.22 1.52
C VAL A 56 8.68 10.35 2.45
N GLY A 57 7.59 11.04 2.12
CA GLY A 57 6.94 11.97 3.03
C GLY A 57 6.53 11.32 4.35
N VAL A 58 6.22 10.01 4.35
CA VAL A 58 5.96 9.24 5.58
C VAL A 58 7.22 9.12 6.44
N ASP A 59 8.39 8.91 5.80
CA ASP A 59 9.68 8.83 6.49
C ASP A 59 10.00 10.17 7.19
N MET A 60 9.70 11.31 6.54
CA MET A 60 9.79 12.64 7.15
C MET A 60 8.89 12.76 8.39
N PHE A 61 7.64 12.25 8.34
CA PHE A 61 6.75 12.27 9.51
C PHE A 61 7.33 11.49 10.69
N PHE A 62 7.98 10.35 10.46
CA PHE A 62 8.62 9.57 11.54
C PHE A 62 9.76 10.34 12.21
N VAL A 63 10.60 11.03 11.45
CA VAL A 63 11.67 11.89 12.00
C VAL A 63 11.09 13.05 12.80
N ILE A 64 10.09 13.76 12.25
CA ILE A 64 9.41 14.87 12.94
C ILE A 64 8.77 14.37 14.24
N SER A 65 8.13 13.21 14.21
CA SER A 65 7.52 12.60 15.38
C SER A 65 8.54 12.24 16.45
N GLY A 66 9.69 11.69 16.05
CA GLY A 66 10.82 11.43 16.93
C GLY A 66 11.33 12.69 17.64
N TYR A 67 11.55 13.77 16.88
CA TYR A 67 11.96 15.07 17.42
C TYR A 67 10.95 15.62 18.45
N LEU A 68 9.66 15.63 18.09
CA LEU A 68 8.59 16.13 18.96
C LEU A 68 8.45 15.30 20.25
N ILE A 69 8.61 13.99 20.16
CA ILE A 69 8.58 13.10 21.32
C ILE A 69 9.80 13.35 22.22
N GLY A 70 11.00 13.46 21.65
CA GLY A 70 12.21 13.84 22.39
C GLY A 70 12.00 15.12 23.17
N MET A 71 11.46 16.16 22.51
CA MET A 71 11.12 17.44 23.13
C MET A 71 10.12 17.31 24.30
N ILE A 72 9.15 16.41 24.21
CA ILE A 72 8.13 16.24 25.25
C ILE A 72 8.66 15.41 26.42
N VAL A 73 9.33 14.30 26.15
CA VAL A 73 9.80 13.37 27.19
C VAL A 73 10.97 13.97 27.98
N CYS A 74 11.86 14.72 27.32
CA CYS A 74 12.97 15.39 27.99
C CYS A 74 12.55 16.55 28.94
N LYS A 75 11.28 17.03 28.80
CA LYS A 75 10.74 18.02 29.76
C LYS A 75 10.37 17.43 31.12
N PHE A 76 10.22 16.13 31.23
CA PHE A 76 9.97 15.47 32.49
C PHE A 76 11.33 15.16 33.17
N GLU A 77 11.58 15.72 34.32
CA GLU A 77 12.79 15.41 35.08
C GLU A 77 12.82 13.95 35.53
N VAL A 78 11.68 13.44 35.99
CA VAL A 78 11.49 12.03 36.36
C VAL A 78 10.31 11.46 35.54
N LEU A 79 10.51 10.27 34.99
CA LEU A 79 9.45 9.51 34.28
C LEU A 79 8.72 8.60 35.29
N ASP A 80 8.01 9.21 36.23
CA ASP A 80 7.15 8.51 37.16
C ASP A 80 5.78 8.15 36.55
N ARG A 81 4.93 7.51 37.34
CA ARG A 81 3.57 7.12 36.92
C ARG A 81 2.75 8.32 36.44
N GLN A 82 2.88 9.48 37.09
CA GLN A 82 2.12 10.68 36.75
C GLN A 82 2.62 11.29 35.43
N ALA A 83 3.92 11.31 35.20
CA ALA A 83 4.52 11.72 33.91
C ALA A 83 4.06 10.84 32.76
N LEU A 84 4.09 9.51 32.95
CA LEU A 84 3.62 8.53 31.96
C LEU A 84 2.12 8.72 31.66
N GLN A 85 1.30 8.82 32.69
CA GLN A 85 -0.14 9.08 32.54
C GLN A 85 -0.40 10.37 31.75
N THR A 86 0.31 11.45 32.10
CA THR A 86 0.20 12.75 31.42
C THR A 86 0.63 12.63 29.94
N PHE A 87 1.71 11.93 29.67
CA PHE A 87 2.20 11.69 28.31
C PHE A 87 1.17 10.92 27.47
N TYR A 88 0.72 9.76 27.94
CA TYR A 88 -0.25 8.94 27.19
C TYR A 88 -1.62 9.63 27.03
N CYS A 89 -2.13 10.31 28.07
CA CYS A 89 -3.38 11.05 27.95
C CYS A 89 -3.29 12.17 26.89
N ARG A 90 -2.17 12.91 26.83
CA ARG A 90 -1.98 13.95 25.81
C ARG A 90 -1.89 13.37 24.40
N ARG A 91 -1.23 12.22 24.22
CA ARG A 91 -1.13 11.55 22.92
C ARG A 91 -2.47 10.95 22.51
N ALA A 92 -3.16 10.23 23.42
CA ALA A 92 -4.48 9.69 23.17
C ALA A 92 -5.47 10.79 22.75
N LYS A 93 -5.49 11.91 23.46
CA LYS A 93 -6.30 13.08 23.14
C LYS A 93 -6.00 13.64 21.73
N ARG A 94 -4.74 13.65 21.32
CA ARG A 94 -4.31 14.20 20.04
C ARG A 94 -4.69 13.31 18.85
N ILE A 95 -4.68 11.97 19.01
CA ILE A 95 -4.74 11.01 17.92
C ILE A 95 -6.13 10.36 17.82
N PHE A 96 -6.58 9.67 18.88
CA PHE A 96 -7.70 8.74 18.78
C PHE A 96 -9.06 9.35 18.44
N PRO A 97 -9.47 10.55 18.94
CA PRO A 97 -10.78 11.09 18.59
C PRO A 97 -10.95 11.29 17.08
N LEU A 98 -9.93 11.85 16.41
CA LEU A 98 -9.98 12.07 14.98
C LEU A 98 -9.76 10.77 14.21
N TYR A 99 -8.91 9.88 14.69
CA TYR A 99 -8.66 8.57 14.08
C TYR A 99 -9.94 7.72 13.99
N TYR A 100 -10.65 7.53 15.11
CA TYR A 100 -11.88 6.74 15.10
C TYR A 100 -13.04 7.44 14.39
N LEU A 101 -13.10 8.77 14.41
CA LEU A 101 -14.04 9.49 13.55
C LEU A 101 -13.76 9.21 12.06
N ALA A 102 -12.50 9.28 11.65
CA ALA A 102 -12.11 9.00 10.26
C ALA A 102 -12.47 7.56 9.88
N ILE A 103 -12.17 6.55 10.71
CA ILE A 103 -12.57 5.16 10.49
C ILE A 103 -14.09 5.05 10.30
N GLY A 104 -14.88 5.67 11.17
CA GLY A 104 -16.34 5.67 11.05
C GLY A 104 -16.81 6.31 9.74
N LEU A 105 -16.24 7.45 9.35
CA LEU A 105 -16.55 8.11 8.08
C LEU A 105 -16.13 7.27 6.86
N ILE A 106 -15.01 6.55 6.94
CA ILE A 106 -14.57 5.64 5.88
C ILE A 106 -15.58 4.51 5.69
N PHE A 107 -16.12 3.93 6.76
CA PHE A 107 -17.20 2.95 6.64
C PHE A 107 -18.48 3.55 6.03
N VAL A 108 -18.83 4.79 6.38
CA VAL A 108 -19.95 5.47 5.73
C VAL A 108 -19.70 5.64 4.23
N VAL A 109 -18.49 6.07 3.83
CA VAL A 109 -18.10 6.17 2.41
C VAL A 109 -18.20 4.80 1.74
N MET A 110 -17.71 3.74 2.37
CA MET A 110 -17.82 2.38 1.87
C MET A 110 -19.28 2.00 1.55
N TYR A 111 -20.19 2.18 2.52
CA TYR A 111 -21.61 1.80 2.34
C TYR A 111 -22.39 2.68 1.36
N VAL A 112 -21.97 3.93 1.18
CA VAL A 112 -22.65 4.88 0.28
C VAL A 112 -22.08 4.84 -1.14
N CYS A 113 -20.77 4.70 -1.27
CA CYS A 113 -20.07 4.91 -2.53
C CYS A 113 -19.60 3.62 -3.21
N LEU A 114 -19.26 2.57 -2.43
CA LEU A 114 -18.72 1.35 -3.00
C LEU A 114 -19.79 0.28 -3.17
N SER A 115 -19.54 -0.64 -4.09
CA SER A 115 -20.40 -1.82 -4.26
C SER A 115 -20.16 -2.86 -3.16
N GLU A 116 -21.16 -3.70 -2.93
CA GLU A 116 -21.14 -4.75 -1.91
C GLU A 116 -19.92 -5.70 -1.96
N PRO A 117 -19.39 -6.05 -3.14
CA PRO A 117 -18.17 -6.86 -3.25
C PRO A 117 -16.94 -6.29 -2.52
N SER A 118 -16.82 -4.96 -2.48
CA SER A 118 -15.72 -4.29 -1.77
C SER A 118 -15.84 -4.32 -0.24
N TYR A 119 -16.99 -4.76 0.31
CA TYR A 119 -17.22 -4.73 1.76
C TYR A 119 -16.32 -5.70 2.52
N ASP A 120 -16.07 -6.90 1.99
CA ASP A 120 -15.30 -7.93 2.69
C ASP A 120 -13.84 -7.51 2.89
N ILE A 121 -13.20 -6.92 1.86
CA ILE A 121 -11.84 -6.37 1.97
C ILE A 121 -11.83 -5.24 2.99
N ASN A 122 -12.78 -4.30 2.87
CA ASN A 122 -12.80 -3.11 3.69
C ASN A 122 -13.22 -3.37 5.14
N THR A 123 -14.09 -4.34 5.42
CA THR A 123 -14.43 -4.72 6.79
C THR A 123 -13.25 -5.41 7.49
N ASN A 124 -12.51 -6.27 6.79
CA ASN A 124 -11.28 -6.90 7.31
C ASN A 124 -10.19 -5.88 7.58
N SER A 125 -9.91 -4.98 6.62
CA SER A 125 -8.92 -3.91 6.78
C SER A 125 -9.35 -2.91 7.84
N GLY A 126 -10.64 -2.55 7.88
CA GLY A 126 -11.21 -1.67 8.90
C GLY A 126 -11.13 -2.26 10.31
N MET A 127 -11.38 -3.56 10.47
CA MET A 127 -11.18 -4.26 11.73
C MET A 127 -9.71 -4.17 12.18
N ARG A 128 -8.76 -4.41 11.26
CA ARG A 128 -7.33 -4.23 11.54
C ARG A 128 -6.99 -2.78 11.91
N ALA A 129 -7.60 -1.80 11.23
CA ALA A 129 -7.41 -0.38 11.55
C ALA A 129 -7.94 -0.04 12.95
N ILE A 130 -9.15 -0.51 13.33
CA ILE A 130 -9.72 -0.29 14.66
C ILE A 130 -8.79 -0.78 15.77
N PHE A 131 -8.15 -1.94 15.58
CA PHE A 131 -7.21 -2.53 16.54
C PHE A 131 -5.73 -2.12 16.32
N LEU A 132 -5.44 -1.17 15.42
CA LEU A 132 -4.09 -0.68 15.12
C LEU A 132 -3.13 -1.78 14.61
N LEU A 133 -3.64 -2.68 13.79
CA LEU A 133 -2.95 -3.86 13.27
C LEU A 133 -2.69 -3.80 11.76
N THR A 134 -3.01 -2.71 11.07
CA THR A 134 -2.86 -2.62 9.60
C THR A 134 -1.41 -2.74 9.10
N ASN A 135 -0.42 -2.47 9.95
CA ASN A 135 0.99 -2.73 9.65
C ASN A 135 1.45 -4.15 9.97
N MET A 136 0.57 -5.03 10.48
CA MET A 136 0.87 -6.44 10.73
C MET A 136 0.23 -7.25 9.60
N LYS A 137 1.01 -7.60 8.57
CA LYS A 137 0.52 -8.52 7.54
C LYS A 137 0.38 -9.91 8.14
N SER A 138 -0.72 -10.58 7.82
CA SER A 138 -0.88 -12.00 8.06
C SER A 138 -0.03 -12.75 7.03
N ASP A 139 0.70 -13.79 7.46
CA ASP A 139 1.39 -14.73 6.56
C ASP A 139 0.41 -15.46 5.60
N LEU A 140 -0.89 -15.23 5.77
CA LEU A 140 -1.97 -15.78 4.95
C LEU A 140 -2.27 -14.95 3.68
N ASP A 141 -1.78 -13.71 3.60
CA ASP A 141 -1.93 -12.85 2.43
C ASP A 141 -0.56 -12.43 1.87
N PRO A 142 0.17 -13.32 1.16
CA PRO A 142 1.47 -12.97 0.55
C PRO A 142 1.34 -11.95 -0.59
N GLU A 143 0.13 -11.74 -1.11
CA GLU A 143 -0.11 -11.02 -2.36
C GLU A 143 -0.39 -9.52 -2.21
N GLN A 144 -0.48 -8.98 -0.99
CA GLN A 144 -0.71 -7.55 -0.83
C GLN A 144 0.60 -6.75 -0.79
N ASP A 145 1.26 -6.65 -1.91
CA ASP A 145 2.30 -5.64 -2.10
C ASP A 145 1.67 -4.24 -2.10
N TYR A 146 2.32 -3.26 -1.44
CA TYR A 146 1.81 -1.89 -1.33
C TYR A 146 1.61 -1.23 -2.72
N ALA A 147 2.46 -1.55 -3.69
CA ALA A 147 2.31 -1.10 -5.07
C ALA A 147 1.05 -1.66 -5.73
N LYS A 148 0.68 -2.91 -5.42
CA LYS A 148 -0.53 -3.57 -5.90
C LYS A 148 -1.79 -2.97 -5.25
N LEU A 149 -1.72 -2.66 -3.95
CA LEU A 149 -2.79 -1.94 -3.24
C LEU A 149 -3.03 -0.54 -3.80
N LEU A 150 -1.97 0.12 -4.30
CA LEU A 150 -2.09 1.41 -5.00
C LEU A 150 -2.72 1.24 -6.40
N ALA A 151 -2.37 0.16 -7.11
CA ALA A 151 -2.89 -0.11 -8.45
C ALA A 151 -4.38 -0.46 -8.43
N ASP A 152 -4.79 -1.35 -7.53
CA ASP A 152 -6.18 -1.81 -7.43
C ASP A 152 -7.07 -0.87 -6.60
N ALA A 153 -6.49 0.01 -5.77
CA ALA A 153 -7.13 1.08 -4.97
C ALA A 153 -8.50 0.72 -4.35
N GLU A 154 -8.67 -0.53 -3.89
CA GLU A 154 -9.95 -1.00 -3.34
C GLU A 154 -10.04 -0.89 -1.81
N ASP A 155 -8.88 -0.90 -1.11
CA ASP A 155 -8.83 -0.84 0.35
C ASP A 155 -8.75 0.60 0.86
N LEU A 156 -9.86 1.07 1.43
CA LEU A 156 -10.02 2.41 2.02
C LEU A 156 -9.16 2.65 3.28
N PHE A 157 -8.60 1.61 3.90
CA PHE A 157 -7.88 1.70 5.18
C PHE A 157 -6.37 1.54 5.04
N THR A 158 -5.85 1.25 3.86
CA THR A 158 -4.42 0.96 3.61
C THR A 158 -3.49 2.00 4.25
N HIS A 159 -3.76 3.30 4.08
CA HIS A 159 -2.91 4.38 4.58
C HIS A 159 -2.72 4.39 6.11
N THR A 160 -3.57 3.71 6.87
CA THR A 160 -3.49 3.69 8.35
C THR A 160 -2.28 2.93 8.89
N TRP A 161 -1.55 2.18 8.05
CA TRP A 161 -0.38 1.38 8.47
C TRP A 161 0.70 2.21 9.15
N SER A 162 1.02 3.40 8.63
CA SER A 162 2.08 4.25 9.17
C SER A 162 1.72 4.82 10.53
N LEU A 163 0.44 5.16 10.73
CA LEU A 163 -0.07 5.61 12.02
C LEU A 163 -0.02 4.49 13.06
N CYS A 164 -0.27 3.24 12.67
CA CYS A 164 -0.09 2.08 13.54
C CYS A 164 1.37 1.92 14.00
N VAL A 165 2.34 2.14 13.10
CA VAL A 165 3.77 2.17 13.43
C VAL A 165 4.06 3.28 14.44
N GLU A 166 3.55 4.49 14.21
CA GLU A 166 3.76 5.66 15.07
C GLU A 166 3.16 5.46 16.47
N ILE A 167 1.96 4.89 16.58
CA ILE A 167 1.32 4.63 17.88
C ILE A 167 2.08 3.57 18.68
N LYS A 168 2.56 2.50 18.03
CA LYS A 168 3.41 1.49 18.68
C LYS A 168 4.72 2.10 19.17
N TRP A 169 5.30 3.02 18.39
CA TRP A 169 6.47 3.79 18.83
C TRP A 169 6.15 4.64 20.07
N TYR A 170 5.01 5.35 20.11
CA TYR A 170 4.61 6.13 21.27
C TYR A 170 4.43 5.28 22.53
N PHE A 171 4.00 4.05 22.38
CA PHE A 171 3.94 3.11 23.48
C PHE A 171 5.34 2.73 23.99
N LEU A 172 6.28 2.49 23.11
CA LEU A 172 7.62 2.00 23.42
C LEU A 172 8.56 3.08 23.98
N VAL A 173 8.51 4.29 23.43
CA VAL A 173 9.55 5.32 23.64
C VAL A 173 9.73 5.77 25.10
N PRO A 174 8.69 5.92 25.97
CA PRO A 174 8.92 6.28 27.36
C PRO A 174 9.75 5.24 28.13
N PHE A 175 9.58 3.96 27.81
CA PHE A 175 10.36 2.87 28.42
C PHE A 175 11.82 2.92 27.98
N LEU A 176 12.08 3.28 26.72
CA LEU A 176 13.45 3.49 26.22
C LEU A 176 14.13 4.65 26.95
N PHE A 177 13.43 5.77 27.17
CA PHE A 177 13.97 6.86 27.98
C PHE A 177 14.18 6.48 29.46
N MET A 178 13.30 5.67 30.03
CA MET A 178 13.49 5.14 31.38
C MET A 178 14.73 4.24 31.46
N ALA A 179 14.94 3.38 30.46
CA ALA A 179 16.15 2.55 30.37
C ALA A 179 17.42 3.41 30.20
N GLN A 180 17.37 4.38 29.28
CA GLN A 180 18.48 5.31 29.04
C GLN A 180 18.91 6.05 30.33
N ARG A 181 17.95 6.55 31.12
CA ARG A 181 18.25 7.29 32.37
C ARG A 181 18.88 6.43 33.49
N ARG A 182 18.74 5.09 33.40
CA ARG A 182 19.36 4.14 34.32
C ARG A 182 20.75 3.70 33.90
N LEU A 183 21.08 3.89 32.63
CA LEU A 183 22.39 3.49 32.08
C LEU A 183 23.37 4.65 32.10
N PRO A 184 24.66 4.43 32.37
CA PRO A 184 25.70 5.47 32.36
C PRO A 184 26.11 5.86 30.94
N ILE A 185 25.10 6.04 30.04
CA ILE A 185 25.29 6.34 28.63
C ILE A 185 24.51 7.62 28.32
N SER A 186 25.13 8.55 27.58
CA SER A 186 24.41 9.76 27.17
C SER A 186 23.21 9.43 26.28
N ALA A 187 22.17 10.23 26.35
CA ALA A 187 20.96 10.03 25.54
C ALA A 187 21.28 9.97 24.02
N MET A 188 22.24 10.77 23.57
CA MET A 188 22.67 10.80 22.18
C MET A 188 23.22 9.43 21.74
N HIS A 189 24.22 8.89 22.46
CA HIS A 189 24.82 7.59 22.12
C HIS A 189 23.82 6.44 22.26
N PHE A 190 22.93 6.50 23.24
CA PHE A 190 21.89 5.48 23.43
C PHE A 190 20.93 5.41 22.24
N PHE A 191 20.38 6.55 21.80
CA PHE A 191 19.44 6.57 20.67
C PHE A 191 20.13 6.37 19.32
N ILE A 192 21.39 6.77 19.15
CA ILE A 192 22.19 6.40 17.99
C ILE A 192 22.38 4.88 17.94
N GLY A 193 22.71 4.24 19.07
CA GLY A 193 22.89 2.78 19.15
C GLY A 193 21.61 2.01 18.78
N ILE A 194 20.46 2.38 19.36
CA ILE A 194 19.16 1.76 19.01
C ILE A 194 18.82 2.01 17.54
N GLY A 195 19.03 3.24 17.06
CA GLY A 195 18.79 3.60 15.66
C GLY A 195 19.67 2.77 14.73
N SER A 196 20.94 2.58 15.04
CA SER A 196 21.85 1.76 14.21
C SER A 196 21.43 0.30 14.15
N ILE A 197 21.00 -0.29 15.27
CA ILE A 197 20.48 -1.67 15.31
C ILE A 197 19.21 -1.77 14.45
N SER A 198 18.29 -0.81 14.58
CA SER A 198 17.07 -0.76 13.80
C SER A 198 17.34 -0.57 12.30
N LEU A 199 18.31 0.29 11.94
CA LEU A 199 18.71 0.49 10.54
C LEU A 199 19.35 -0.78 9.97
N LEU A 200 20.20 -1.46 10.72
CA LEU A 200 20.76 -2.74 10.29
C LEU A 200 19.66 -3.76 10.07
N TYR A 201 18.69 -3.86 10.98
CA TYR A 201 17.53 -4.74 10.81
C TYR A 201 16.72 -4.36 9.57
N HIS A 202 16.52 -3.06 9.29
CA HIS A 202 15.86 -2.58 8.07
C HIS A 202 16.59 -3.04 6.80
N LEU A 203 17.93 -2.96 6.77
CA LEU A 203 18.75 -3.28 5.60
C LEU A 203 18.87 -4.78 5.31
N ILE A 204 18.80 -5.64 6.36
CA ILE A 204 18.90 -7.09 6.19
C ILE A 204 17.53 -7.78 6.02
N SER A 205 16.43 -7.05 6.28
CA SER A 205 15.07 -7.58 6.15
C SER A 205 14.61 -7.51 4.71
N ASN A 206 13.67 -8.39 4.33
CA ASN A 206 12.98 -8.28 3.05
C ASN A 206 12.14 -6.97 2.98
N ASP A 207 11.78 -6.53 1.78
CA ASP A 207 11.07 -5.27 1.53
C ASP A 207 9.77 -5.16 2.33
N THR A 208 9.02 -6.23 2.45
CA THR A 208 7.75 -6.28 3.19
C THR A 208 7.94 -6.02 4.69
N ILE A 209 8.95 -6.64 5.32
CA ILE A 209 9.29 -6.43 6.73
C ILE A 209 9.90 -5.04 6.91
N ALA A 210 10.83 -4.64 6.05
CA ALA A 210 11.45 -3.33 6.08
C ALA A 210 10.41 -2.20 5.96
N PHE A 211 9.33 -2.43 5.21
CA PHE A 211 8.23 -1.49 5.05
C PHE A 211 7.29 -1.46 6.27
N ASN A 212 6.76 -2.59 6.70
CA ASN A 212 5.65 -2.68 7.66
C ASN A 212 6.08 -2.79 9.13
N SER A 213 7.29 -3.33 9.42
CA SER A 213 7.71 -3.57 10.79
C SER A 213 8.05 -2.29 11.54
N THR A 214 7.44 -2.11 12.71
CA THR A 214 7.77 -1.00 13.61
C THR A 214 9.26 -1.00 13.96
N PHE A 215 9.85 -2.18 14.21
CA PHE A 215 11.28 -2.27 14.57
C PHE A 215 12.20 -1.85 13.42
N ALA A 216 11.82 -2.13 12.17
CA ALA A 216 12.56 -1.69 11.00
C ALA A 216 12.44 -0.17 10.74
N ARG A 217 11.58 0.55 11.46
CA ARG A 217 11.34 1.99 11.34
C ARG A 217 11.81 2.82 12.52
N VAL A 218 12.20 2.18 13.64
CA VAL A 218 12.62 2.86 14.88
C VAL A 218 13.79 3.82 14.64
N TRP A 219 14.72 3.52 13.72
CA TRP A 219 15.87 4.36 13.41
C TRP A 219 15.49 5.78 12.94
N GLN A 220 14.36 5.93 12.24
CA GLN A 220 13.87 7.23 11.77
C GLN A 220 13.39 8.10 12.95
N PHE A 221 12.69 7.51 13.90
CA PHE A 221 12.29 8.20 15.14
C PHE A 221 13.50 8.53 16.00
N CYS A 222 14.47 7.61 16.10
CA CYS A 222 15.72 7.84 16.83
C CYS A 222 16.52 8.99 16.20
N SER A 223 16.56 9.11 14.88
CA SER A 223 17.19 10.22 14.18
C SER A 223 16.57 11.58 14.59
N GLY A 224 15.23 11.65 14.70
CA GLY A 224 14.56 12.83 15.22
C GLY A 224 14.87 13.14 16.69
N ILE A 225 14.93 12.12 17.55
CA ILE A 225 15.31 12.30 18.97
C ILE A 225 16.75 12.81 19.08
N THR A 226 17.69 12.26 18.32
CA THR A 226 19.09 12.68 18.33
C THR A 226 19.24 14.13 17.88
N ALA A 227 18.47 14.57 16.86
CA ALA A 227 18.44 15.98 16.47
C ALA A 227 18.00 16.89 17.62
N TYR A 228 16.96 16.50 18.38
CA TYR A 228 16.52 17.28 19.53
C TYR A 228 17.58 17.31 20.64
N VAL A 229 18.16 16.16 20.99
CA VAL A 229 19.18 16.07 22.05
C VAL A 229 20.41 16.89 21.69
N ALA A 230 20.89 16.85 20.46
CA ALA A 230 22.03 17.63 19.97
C ALA A 230 21.77 19.14 20.10
N THR A 231 20.61 19.63 19.65
CA THR A 231 20.28 21.07 19.70
C THR A 231 20.11 21.59 21.13
N VAL A 232 19.55 20.80 22.05
CA VAL A 232 19.39 21.17 23.47
C VAL A 232 20.74 21.18 24.19
N TYR A 233 21.61 20.21 23.91
CA TYR A 233 22.93 20.12 24.52
C TYR A 233 23.79 21.33 24.14
N GLU A 234 23.79 21.70 22.87
CA GLU A 234 24.52 22.86 22.36
C GLU A 234 24.04 24.17 23.01
N LYS A 235 22.73 24.37 23.13
CA LYS A 235 22.16 25.56 23.80
C LYS A 235 22.49 25.63 25.27
N LYS A 236 22.60 24.50 25.96
CA LYS A 236 23.05 24.48 27.40
C LYS A 236 24.50 24.89 27.56
N ASN A 237 25.35 24.44 26.66
CA ASN A 237 26.79 24.74 26.71
C ASN A 237 27.12 26.18 26.28
N LEU A 238 26.24 26.79 25.41
CA LEU A 238 26.38 28.17 24.98
C LEU A 238 25.78 29.20 25.96
N ARG A 239 25.12 28.76 27.05
CA ARG A 239 24.71 29.59 28.19
C ARG A 239 25.46 29.13 29.43
N PRO A 240 26.64 29.66 29.72
CA PRO A 240 27.26 29.50 31.04
C PRO A 240 26.30 30.04 32.10
N GLU A 241 26.26 29.39 33.23
CA GLU A 241 25.34 29.63 34.36
C GLU A 241 25.33 31.10 34.80
N ALA A 242 24.47 31.92 34.29
CA ALA A 242 24.17 33.25 34.77
C ALA A 242 23.05 33.24 35.81
N ASN A 243 23.02 32.25 36.71
CA ASN A 243 22.06 32.21 37.81
C ASN A 243 22.65 31.47 39.03
N ASN A 244 23.52 32.13 39.78
CA ASN A 244 23.67 31.97 41.22
C ASN A 244 24.80 32.84 41.72
N SER A 245 24.63 34.14 41.76
CA SER A 245 25.32 34.99 42.71
C SER A 245 24.49 36.27 42.94
N ASP A 246 23.84 36.29 44.09
CA ASP A 246 23.24 37.51 44.66
C ASP A 246 24.31 38.45 45.21
N ASP A 247 25.50 38.51 44.62
CA ASP A 247 26.56 39.39 45.03
C ASP A 247 26.70 40.61 44.11
N LYS A 248 26.23 41.74 44.58
CA LYS A 248 26.39 43.06 43.96
C LYS A 248 27.83 43.46 43.68
N GLU A 249 28.83 42.82 44.33
CA GLU A 249 30.25 43.13 44.19
C GLU A 249 30.89 42.53 42.94
N THR A 250 30.34 41.42 42.42
CA THR A 250 30.84 40.77 41.21
C THR A 250 30.42 41.51 39.92
N ARG A 251 29.44 42.42 39.99
CA ARG A 251 28.99 43.20 38.82
C ARG A 251 29.95 44.31 38.40
N LEU A 252 30.85 44.72 39.23
CA LEU A 252 31.84 45.79 38.97
C LEU A 252 33.13 45.28 38.31
N LEU A 253 33.39 43.97 38.36
CA LEU A 253 34.60 43.36 37.76
C LEU A 253 34.34 42.74 36.36
N LEU A 254 33.10 42.75 35.87
CA LEU A 254 32.73 42.16 34.58
C LEU A 254 32.82 43.13 33.39
N ASN A 255 33.17 44.42 33.61
CA ASN A 255 33.21 45.40 32.52
C ASN A 255 34.46 45.29 31.63
N ASP A 256 35.48 44.53 31.99
CA ASP A 256 36.69 44.36 31.18
C ASP A 256 36.74 42.99 30.44
N GLN A 257 35.75 42.11 30.64
CA GLN A 257 35.64 40.81 29.90
C GLN A 257 34.67 40.83 28.73
N ASP A 258 33.92 41.92 28.54
CA ASP A 258 32.87 42.01 27.52
C ASP A 258 33.40 41.99 26.08
N GLU A 259 34.65 42.37 25.83
CA GLU A 259 35.21 42.37 24.45
C GLU A 259 35.56 40.93 23.96
N SER A 260 36.00 40.03 24.87
CA SER A 260 36.31 38.65 24.48
C SER A 260 35.04 37.81 24.29
N GLU A 261 34.00 37.99 25.14
CA GLU A 261 32.68 37.34 24.94
C GLU A 261 31.95 37.84 23.71
N ILE A 262 32.05 39.15 23.36
CA ILE A 262 31.51 39.72 22.14
C ILE A 262 32.25 39.16 20.93
N GLN A 263 33.55 38.93 21.02
CA GLN A 263 34.36 38.36 19.96
C GLN A 263 34.03 36.87 19.75
N ASP A 264 33.86 36.08 20.81
CA ASP A 264 33.44 34.69 20.73
C ASP A 264 32.01 34.53 20.22
N VAL A 265 31.06 35.39 20.59
CA VAL A 265 29.70 35.44 20.05
C VAL A 265 29.71 35.88 18.60
N GLN A 266 30.58 36.81 18.20
CA GLN A 266 30.71 37.22 16.79
C GLN A 266 31.37 36.12 15.93
N ILE A 267 32.39 35.43 16.42
CA ILE A 267 33.02 34.28 15.70
C ILE A 267 32.02 33.16 15.51
N VAL A 268 31.24 32.79 16.54
CA VAL A 268 30.15 31.78 16.42
C VAL A 268 29.03 32.24 15.50
N ALA A 269 28.74 33.54 15.44
CA ALA A 269 27.75 34.10 14.52
C ALA A 269 28.25 34.13 13.05
N GLU A 270 29.52 34.33 12.84
CA GLU A 270 30.15 34.39 11.52
C GLU A 270 30.28 33.01 10.89
N ASP A 271 30.59 31.99 11.68
CA ASP A 271 30.68 30.58 11.24
C ASP A 271 29.33 29.99 10.86
N ARG A 272 28.21 30.61 11.24
CA ARG A 272 26.85 30.14 10.95
C ARG A 272 26.17 30.82 9.77
N ARG A 273 26.81 31.75 9.09
CA ARG A 273 26.22 32.50 7.95
C ARG A 273 25.83 31.61 6.76
N LEU A 274 26.48 30.45 6.62
CA LEU A 274 26.22 29.48 5.54
C LEU A 274 25.01 28.57 5.81
N LEU A 275 24.57 28.41 7.06
CA LEU A 275 23.50 27.47 7.41
C LEU A 275 22.17 27.70 6.65
N PRO A 276 21.67 28.93 6.43
CA PRO A 276 20.49 29.14 5.61
C PRO A 276 20.65 28.64 4.18
N TYR A 277 21.79 28.89 3.56
CA TYR A 277 22.06 28.42 2.18
C TYR A 277 22.14 26.91 2.12
N ILE A 278 22.75 26.27 3.13
CA ILE A 278 22.76 24.81 3.27
C ILE A 278 21.34 24.29 3.39
N ALA A 279 20.47 24.92 4.18
CA ALA A 279 19.08 24.50 4.34
C ALA A 279 18.29 24.56 3.02
N TYR A 280 18.45 25.65 2.22
CA TYR A 280 17.83 25.75 0.91
C TYR A 280 18.39 24.74 -0.08
N PHE A 281 19.68 24.45 -0.03
CA PHE A 281 20.32 23.41 -0.85
C PHE A 281 19.78 22.03 -0.50
N LEU A 282 19.70 21.66 0.79
CA LEU A 282 19.15 20.40 1.26
C LEU A 282 17.67 20.26 0.89
N PHE A 283 16.91 21.35 1.00
CA PHE A 283 15.52 21.36 0.56
C PHE A 283 15.40 21.16 -0.96
N ALA A 284 16.25 21.80 -1.75
CA ALA A 284 16.29 21.60 -3.20
C ALA A 284 16.65 20.13 -3.53
N LEU A 285 17.56 19.51 -2.79
CA LEU A 285 17.91 18.11 -2.94
C LEU A 285 16.71 17.19 -2.67
N ILE A 286 15.92 17.46 -1.61
CA ILE A 286 14.65 16.75 -1.36
C ILE A 286 13.73 16.84 -2.57
N MET A 287 13.61 18.04 -3.18
CA MET A 287 12.71 18.23 -4.34
C MET A 287 13.21 17.51 -5.60
N VAL A 288 14.52 17.40 -5.78
CA VAL A 288 15.12 16.65 -6.90
C VAL A 288 14.90 15.14 -6.69
N THR A 289 15.23 14.62 -5.52
CA THR A 289 15.07 13.19 -5.18
C THR A 289 13.61 12.73 -5.31
N PHE A 290 12.67 13.60 -4.99
CA PHE A 290 11.24 13.36 -5.09
C PHE A 290 10.76 13.12 -6.53
N SER A 291 11.34 13.83 -7.51
CA SER A 291 10.95 13.77 -8.93
C SER A 291 11.76 12.78 -9.75
N TRP A 292 12.85 12.27 -9.18
CA TRP A 292 13.76 11.37 -9.91
C TRP A 292 13.42 9.91 -9.59
N SER A 293 13.11 9.12 -10.62
CA SER A 293 12.87 7.68 -10.45
C SER A 293 14.17 6.96 -10.06
N THR A 294 14.20 6.39 -8.86
CA THR A 294 15.30 5.54 -8.37
C THR A 294 14.80 4.12 -8.15
N GLU A 295 15.63 3.14 -8.48
CA GLU A 295 15.29 1.71 -8.35
C GLU A 295 15.49 1.17 -6.92
N GLU A 296 16.15 1.95 -6.02
CA GLU A 296 16.57 1.50 -4.68
C GLU A 296 15.88 2.27 -3.52
N PRO A 297 14.70 1.82 -3.04
CA PRO A 297 13.97 2.52 -1.98
C PRO A 297 14.68 2.60 -0.64
N HIS A 298 15.57 1.64 -0.31
CA HIS A 298 16.31 1.67 0.95
C HIS A 298 17.22 2.90 1.02
N HIS A 299 17.97 3.19 -0.04
CA HIS A 299 18.84 4.37 -0.11
C HIS A 299 18.05 5.67 0.00
N LEU A 300 16.95 5.75 -0.73
CA LEU A 300 16.09 6.94 -0.72
C LEU A 300 15.52 7.25 0.67
N ARG A 301 15.10 6.22 1.42
CA ARG A 301 14.59 6.39 2.79
C ARG A 301 15.67 6.86 3.75
N ILE A 302 16.91 6.35 3.60
CA ILE A 302 18.07 6.77 4.40
C ILE A 302 18.37 8.23 4.10
N GLU A 303 18.52 8.59 2.85
CA GLU A 303 18.78 9.96 2.40
C GLU A 303 17.74 10.92 2.96
N MET A 304 16.44 10.65 2.74
CA MET A 304 15.36 11.51 3.18
C MET A 304 15.29 11.69 4.70
N THR A 305 15.59 10.62 5.45
CA THR A 305 15.65 10.67 6.92
C THR A 305 16.76 11.62 7.39
N PHE A 306 17.96 11.51 6.80
CA PHE A 306 19.09 12.38 7.17
C PHE A 306 18.87 13.83 6.75
N LEU A 307 18.37 14.07 5.52
CA LEU A 307 18.05 15.42 5.05
C LEU A 307 17.02 16.10 5.97
N THR A 308 15.96 15.39 6.33
CA THR A 308 14.93 15.91 7.26
C THR A 308 15.50 16.19 8.63
N THR A 309 16.36 15.31 9.14
CA THR A 309 17.02 15.46 10.45
C THR A 309 17.88 16.72 10.50
N ILE A 310 18.69 16.96 9.48
CA ILE A 310 19.56 18.14 9.35
C ILE A 310 18.72 19.42 9.22
N LEU A 311 17.66 19.40 8.39
CA LEU A 311 16.75 20.54 8.25
C LEU A 311 16.08 20.94 9.58
N ILE A 312 15.65 19.96 10.40
CA ILE A 312 15.08 20.21 11.73
C ILE A 312 16.13 20.84 12.65
N ALA A 313 17.38 20.37 12.58
CA ALA A 313 18.48 20.91 13.39
C ALA A 313 18.82 22.35 12.98
N ILE A 314 18.93 22.66 11.69
CA ILE A 314 19.18 24.02 11.18
C ILE A 314 18.03 24.96 11.53
N GLY A 315 16.77 24.50 11.41
CA GLY A 315 15.58 25.27 11.71
C GLY A 315 15.44 25.68 13.19
N GLU A 316 16.26 25.11 14.11
CA GLU A 316 16.37 25.58 15.50
C GLU A 316 17.11 26.92 15.63
N TYR A 317 17.97 27.23 14.66
CA TYR A 317 18.82 28.42 14.66
C TYR A 317 18.35 29.50 13.70
N TYR A 318 17.70 29.10 12.58
CA TYR A 318 17.31 30.02 11.51
C TYR A 318 15.89 29.77 11.04
N GLU A 319 15.15 30.85 10.79
CA GLU A 319 13.84 30.77 10.20
C GLU A 319 13.97 30.60 8.66
N ILE A 320 13.70 29.39 8.17
CA ILE A 320 13.74 29.05 6.75
C ILE A 320 12.40 29.41 6.15
N TRP A 321 12.32 30.47 5.34
CA TRP A 321 11.07 31.03 4.81
C TRP A 321 10.19 29.99 4.09
N ILE A 322 10.79 29.11 3.27
CA ILE A 322 10.06 28.07 2.53
C ILE A 322 9.33 27.08 3.47
N LEU A 323 9.78 26.94 4.72
CA LEU A 323 9.15 26.11 5.75
C LEU A 323 8.28 26.92 6.71
N SER A 324 8.53 28.22 6.87
CA SER A 324 7.95 29.04 7.95
C SER A 324 6.83 29.97 7.48
N ASN A 325 6.57 30.05 6.16
CA ASN A 325 5.53 30.92 5.62
C ASN A 325 4.12 30.50 6.07
N THR A 326 3.17 31.41 5.99
CA THR A 326 1.80 31.25 6.50
C THR A 326 1.06 30.06 5.87
N LEU A 327 1.24 29.87 4.55
CA LEU A 327 0.59 28.76 3.82
C LEU A 327 1.09 27.41 4.31
N MET A 328 2.42 27.23 4.39
CA MET A 328 3.01 25.97 4.88
C MET A 328 2.64 25.71 6.33
N ASN A 329 2.60 26.75 7.17
CA ASN A 329 2.10 26.60 8.54
C ASN A 329 0.65 26.17 8.61
N TYR A 330 -0.21 26.69 7.75
CA TYR A 330 -1.60 26.29 7.67
C TYR A 330 -1.72 24.81 7.26
N ILE A 331 -1.08 24.40 6.16
CA ILE A 331 -1.09 23.01 5.67
C ILE A 331 -0.52 22.07 6.74
N GLY A 332 0.57 22.45 7.40
CA GLY A 332 1.14 21.66 8.50
C GLY A 332 0.21 21.49 9.69
N ASN A 333 -0.63 22.50 9.99
CA ASN A 333 -1.61 22.41 11.06
C ASN A 333 -2.72 21.41 10.73
N ILE A 334 -3.22 21.39 9.49
CA ILE A 334 -4.26 20.45 9.03
C ILE A 334 -3.69 19.09 8.57
N SER A 335 -2.37 18.90 8.58
CA SER A 335 -1.70 17.73 7.97
C SER A 335 -2.19 16.40 8.52
N TYR A 336 -2.60 16.32 9.79
CA TYR A 336 -3.13 15.11 10.38
C TYR A 336 -4.54 14.78 9.86
N SER A 337 -5.44 15.76 9.82
CA SER A 337 -6.76 15.61 9.20
C SER A 337 -6.63 15.26 7.72
N LEU A 338 -5.72 15.94 7.00
CA LEU A 338 -5.46 15.70 5.59
C LEU A 338 -4.93 14.29 5.31
N TYR A 339 -4.02 13.80 6.17
CA TYR A 339 -3.51 12.43 6.09
C TYR A 339 -4.61 11.38 6.25
N LEU A 340 -5.59 11.60 7.09
CA LEU A 340 -6.68 10.65 7.33
C LEU A 340 -7.74 10.63 6.22
N VAL A 341 -7.96 11.76 5.53
CA VAL A 341 -9.06 11.86 4.55
C VAL A 341 -8.63 11.71 3.10
N HIS A 342 -7.36 11.99 2.76
CA HIS A 342 -6.92 12.01 1.35
C HIS A 342 -7.05 10.64 0.68
N TRP A 343 -6.69 9.56 1.38
CA TRP A 343 -6.69 8.21 0.83
C TRP A 343 -8.10 7.69 0.51
N PRO A 344 -9.08 7.70 1.44
CA PRO A 344 -10.44 7.29 1.10
C PRO A 344 -11.07 8.14 0.00
N ILE A 345 -10.75 9.44 -0.09
CA ILE A 345 -11.19 10.29 -1.21
C ILE A 345 -10.53 9.85 -2.52
N PHE A 346 -9.22 9.60 -2.51
CA PHE A 346 -8.48 9.09 -3.66
C PHE A 346 -9.06 7.77 -4.17
N VAL A 347 -9.24 6.78 -3.28
CA VAL A 347 -9.82 5.47 -3.61
C VAL A 347 -11.21 5.62 -4.22
N THR A 348 -12.05 6.44 -3.61
CA THR A 348 -13.42 6.67 -4.10
C THR A 348 -13.43 7.31 -5.49
N ILE A 349 -12.55 8.29 -5.74
CA ILE A 349 -12.46 8.93 -7.06
C ILE A 349 -11.91 7.97 -8.10
N LYS A 350 -10.89 7.22 -7.76
CA LYS A 350 -10.30 6.22 -8.66
C LYS A 350 -11.33 5.11 -9.00
N TYR A 351 -12.19 4.74 -8.05
CA TYR A 351 -13.27 3.79 -8.26
C TYR A 351 -14.28 4.27 -9.32
N PHE A 352 -14.66 5.57 -9.30
CA PHE A 352 -15.65 6.10 -10.25
C PHE A 352 -15.05 6.65 -11.55
N ALA A 353 -13.80 7.07 -11.53
CA ALA A 353 -13.13 7.72 -12.67
C ALA A 353 -11.63 7.36 -12.73
N PRO A 354 -11.28 6.08 -13.01
CA PRO A 354 -9.93 5.54 -12.87
C PRO A 354 -8.87 6.27 -13.74
N ASP A 355 -9.25 6.75 -14.93
CA ASP A 355 -8.32 7.33 -15.91
C ASP A 355 -8.42 8.86 -16.05
N SER A 356 -9.11 9.52 -15.12
CA SER A 356 -9.38 10.96 -15.22
C SER A 356 -8.45 11.79 -14.35
N ASN A 357 -7.39 12.38 -14.94
CA ASN A 357 -6.50 13.32 -14.26
C ASN A 357 -7.26 14.57 -13.72
N LEU A 358 -8.34 14.97 -14.37
CA LEU A 358 -9.18 16.06 -13.88
C LEU A 358 -9.90 15.67 -12.58
N ALA A 359 -10.48 14.45 -12.53
CA ALA A 359 -11.14 13.94 -11.32
C ALA A 359 -10.13 13.79 -10.18
N LEU A 360 -8.92 13.28 -10.44
CA LEU A 360 -7.85 13.20 -9.46
C LEU A 360 -7.44 14.58 -8.93
N SER A 361 -7.33 15.60 -9.81
CA SER A 361 -7.02 16.97 -9.39
C SER A 361 -8.11 17.57 -8.51
N ILE A 362 -9.39 17.33 -8.84
CA ILE A 362 -10.54 17.71 -8.01
C ILE A 362 -10.45 17.00 -6.65
N GLY A 363 -10.02 15.74 -6.62
CA GLY A 363 -9.83 14.95 -5.40
C GLY A 363 -8.82 15.55 -4.43
N ILE A 364 -7.72 16.10 -4.94
CA ILE A 364 -6.77 16.83 -4.10
C ILE A 364 -7.46 18.04 -3.46
N GLY A 365 -8.17 18.85 -4.26
CA GLY A 365 -8.92 20.01 -3.75
C GLY A 365 -9.95 19.61 -2.69
N LEU A 366 -10.71 18.54 -2.94
CA LEU A 366 -11.69 17.99 -2.00
C LEU A 366 -11.02 17.49 -0.71
N SER A 367 -9.84 16.88 -0.80
CA SER A 367 -9.07 16.43 0.37
C SER A 367 -8.66 17.60 1.25
N PHE A 368 -8.16 18.70 0.67
CA PHE A 368 -7.83 19.92 1.40
C PHE A 368 -9.06 20.57 2.04
N LEU A 369 -10.16 20.66 1.31
CA LEU A 369 -11.42 21.22 1.81
C LEU A 369 -11.96 20.42 2.99
N THR A 370 -12.06 19.09 2.83
CA THR A 370 -12.56 18.18 3.87
C THR A 370 -11.68 18.22 5.11
N ALA A 371 -10.34 18.18 4.93
CA ALA A 371 -9.39 18.28 6.04
C ALA A 371 -9.53 19.61 6.79
N SER A 372 -9.72 20.72 6.07
CA SER A 372 -9.92 22.04 6.67
C SER A 372 -11.22 22.11 7.49
N ILE A 373 -12.32 21.60 6.95
CA ILE A 373 -13.60 21.52 7.68
C ILE A 373 -13.43 20.69 8.96
N ILE A 374 -12.86 19.50 8.86
CA ILE A 374 -12.65 18.62 10.02
C ILE A 374 -11.75 19.28 11.05
N TYR A 375 -10.68 19.95 10.61
CA TYR A 375 -9.77 20.66 11.52
C TYR A 375 -10.47 21.74 12.32
N PHE A 376 -11.24 22.64 11.67
CA PHE A 376 -11.90 23.76 12.34
C PHE A 376 -13.15 23.34 13.12
N VAL A 377 -13.98 22.45 12.56
CA VAL A 377 -15.27 22.07 13.15
C VAL A 377 -15.13 21.01 14.23
N TYR A 378 -14.17 20.11 14.10
CA TYR A 378 -14.05 18.96 15.00
C TYR A 378 -12.71 18.92 15.76
N GLU A 379 -11.54 19.00 15.07
CA GLU A 379 -10.24 18.80 15.74
C GLU A 379 -9.97 19.89 16.78
N GLN A 380 -10.09 21.16 16.44
CA GLN A 380 -9.86 22.26 17.37
C GLN A 380 -10.81 22.26 18.57
N PRO A 381 -12.13 22.04 18.42
CA PRO A 381 -13.06 21.94 19.55
C PRO A 381 -12.74 20.79 20.49
N TYR A 382 -12.54 19.56 20.00
CA TYR A 382 -12.32 18.44 20.93
C TYR A 382 -11.00 18.57 21.69
N LEU A 383 -9.97 19.20 21.09
CA LEU A 383 -8.72 19.46 21.79
C LEU A 383 -8.86 20.36 23.01
N LYS A 384 -9.97 21.09 23.17
CA LYS A 384 -10.28 21.90 24.36
C LYS A 384 -10.98 21.10 25.46
N LEU A 385 -11.53 19.91 25.15
CA LEU A 385 -12.25 19.08 26.13
C LEU A 385 -11.33 18.54 27.23
N GLY A 386 -11.87 18.32 28.42
CA GLY A 386 -11.18 17.66 29.53
C GLY A 386 -10.98 16.15 29.27
N ALA A 387 -10.05 15.53 30.00
CA ALA A 387 -9.65 14.13 29.79
C ALA A 387 -10.82 13.14 29.82
N VAL A 388 -11.73 13.24 30.81
CA VAL A 388 -12.88 12.34 30.96
C VAL A 388 -13.77 12.38 29.70
N LYS A 389 -14.14 13.60 29.24
CA LYS A 389 -14.99 13.76 28.06
C LYS A 389 -14.33 13.19 26.81
N ILE A 390 -12.99 13.32 26.68
CA ILE A 390 -12.22 12.76 25.59
C ILE A 390 -12.25 11.22 25.59
N PHE A 391 -12.05 10.58 26.73
CA PHE A 391 -12.08 9.11 26.81
C PHE A 391 -13.48 8.55 26.54
N ILE A 392 -14.54 9.25 26.97
CA ILE A 392 -15.92 8.90 26.61
C ILE A 392 -16.10 9.01 25.09
N LEU A 393 -15.66 10.11 24.48
CA LEU A 393 -15.75 10.31 23.02
C LEU A 393 -15.00 9.20 22.26
N ILE A 394 -13.77 8.87 22.66
CA ILE A 394 -12.99 7.78 22.07
C ILE A 394 -13.74 6.45 22.17
N GLY A 395 -14.29 6.13 23.36
CA GLY A 395 -15.06 4.91 23.57
C GLY A 395 -16.30 4.81 22.69
N LEU A 396 -17.06 5.90 22.57
CA LEU A 396 -18.23 5.94 21.70
C LEU A 396 -17.89 5.77 20.23
N LEU A 397 -16.85 6.45 19.74
CA LEU A 397 -16.40 6.32 18.35
C LEU A 397 -15.81 4.94 18.05
N PHE A 398 -15.09 4.36 19.01
CA PHE A 398 -14.56 3.00 18.89
C PHE A 398 -15.70 1.97 18.76
N VAL A 399 -16.70 2.04 19.64
CA VAL A 399 -17.87 1.14 19.59
C VAL A 399 -18.67 1.36 18.30
N ALA A 400 -18.90 2.61 17.90
CA ALA A 400 -19.55 2.92 16.62
C ALA A 400 -18.78 2.33 15.43
N SER A 401 -17.44 2.45 15.42
CA SER A 401 -16.61 1.85 14.38
C SER A 401 -16.73 0.32 14.34
N LEU A 402 -16.81 -0.35 15.52
CA LEU A 402 -17.03 -1.80 15.59
C LEU A 402 -18.41 -2.21 15.05
N ILE A 403 -19.44 -1.44 15.34
CA ILE A 403 -20.79 -1.70 14.79
C ILE A 403 -20.76 -1.59 13.25
N LEU A 404 -20.06 -0.59 12.74
CA LEU A 404 -19.93 -0.36 11.29
C LEU A 404 -19.15 -1.46 10.57
N THR A 405 -18.39 -2.30 11.26
CA THR A 405 -17.76 -3.49 10.63
C THR A 405 -18.74 -4.62 10.34
N GLN A 406 -20.01 -4.48 10.69
CA GLN A 406 -21.02 -5.52 10.48
C GLN A 406 -21.98 -5.14 9.34
N PRO A 407 -21.69 -5.49 8.09
CA PRO A 407 -22.54 -5.13 6.95
C PRO A 407 -23.99 -5.59 7.11
N SER A 408 -24.19 -6.76 7.73
CA SER A 408 -25.52 -7.34 7.98
C SER A 408 -26.42 -6.49 8.88
N ILE A 409 -25.86 -5.59 9.71
CA ILE A 409 -26.62 -4.69 10.57
C ILE A 409 -27.04 -3.43 9.80
N ILE A 410 -26.20 -2.96 8.85
CA ILE A 410 -26.34 -1.66 8.20
C ILE A 410 -27.05 -1.78 6.85
N THR A 411 -26.70 -2.82 6.11
CA THR A 411 -27.32 -3.13 4.83
C THR A 411 -28.18 -4.39 4.98
N ASN A 412 -29.32 -4.43 4.30
CA ASN A 412 -30.08 -5.68 4.14
C ASN A 412 -29.27 -6.61 3.20
N ARG A 413 -28.00 -6.87 3.54
CA ARG A 413 -27.14 -7.75 2.77
C ARG A 413 -27.86 -9.05 2.56
N ILE A 414 -28.00 -9.45 1.30
CA ILE A 414 -28.49 -10.78 0.94
C ILE A 414 -27.44 -11.76 1.47
N ASP A 415 -27.77 -12.40 2.58
CA ASP A 415 -26.99 -13.51 3.10
C ASP A 415 -27.21 -14.69 2.15
N TYR A 416 -26.31 -14.83 1.17
CA TYR A 416 -26.37 -15.89 0.17
C TYR A 416 -26.43 -17.26 0.83
N GLU A 417 -25.66 -17.47 1.90
CA GLU A 417 -25.64 -18.74 2.66
C GLU A 417 -26.98 -19.01 3.32
N ARG A 418 -27.61 -17.98 3.88
CA ARG A 418 -28.91 -18.08 4.56
C ARG A 418 -30.09 -18.15 3.62
N LYS A 419 -30.03 -17.40 2.49
CA LYS A 419 -31.15 -17.34 1.51
C LYS A 419 -31.17 -18.53 0.58
N PHE A 420 -30.01 -19.07 0.19
CA PHE A 420 -29.88 -20.14 -0.79
C PHE A 420 -29.47 -21.48 -0.20
N GLY A 421 -29.17 -21.54 1.10
CA GLY A 421 -28.89 -22.79 1.81
C GLY A 421 -27.87 -23.66 1.10
N VAL A 422 -26.64 -23.17 0.93
CA VAL A 422 -25.55 -23.84 0.19
C VAL A 422 -25.40 -25.32 0.56
N TYR A 423 -25.79 -25.68 1.79
CA TYR A 423 -25.73 -27.05 2.30
C TYR A 423 -26.96 -27.93 1.98
N ASN A 424 -28.08 -27.34 1.52
CA ASN A 424 -29.33 -28.07 1.25
C ASN A 424 -29.77 -28.06 -0.21
N PHE A 425 -28.97 -27.46 -1.12
CA PHE A 425 -29.33 -27.41 -2.53
C PHE A 425 -28.76 -28.65 -3.22
N ASP A 426 -29.65 -29.51 -3.74
CA ASP A 426 -29.29 -30.64 -4.60
C ASP A 426 -28.88 -30.08 -5.99
N LEU A 427 -27.61 -29.64 -6.10
CA LEU A 427 -27.04 -29.02 -7.29
C LEU A 427 -27.16 -29.91 -8.54
N GLU A 428 -27.33 -31.24 -8.35
CA GLU A 428 -27.42 -32.21 -9.44
C GLU A 428 -28.82 -32.26 -10.07
N LYS A 429 -29.87 -31.75 -9.42
CA LYS A 429 -31.27 -31.89 -9.86
C LYS A 429 -31.89 -30.64 -10.46
N GLY A 430 -31.19 -29.49 -10.41
CA GLY A 430 -31.70 -28.22 -10.92
C GLY A 430 -31.25 -27.92 -12.34
N ASP A 431 -32.14 -27.48 -13.21
CA ASP A 431 -31.82 -26.99 -14.58
C ASP A 431 -31.67 -25.46 -14.54
N PRO A 432 -30.43 -24.94 -14.68
CA PRO A 432 -30.16 -23.49 -14.61
C PRO A 432 -30.76 -22.72 -15.79
N SER A 433 -31.10 -23.42 -16.90
CA SER A 433 -31.75 -22.79 -18.05
C SER A 433 -33.22 -22.42 -17.77
N LYS A 434 -33.84 -23.08 -16.80
CA LYS A 434 -35.24 -22.90 -16.43
C LYS A 434 -35.46 -22.18 -15.10
N ASN A 435 -34.44 -22.18 -14.25
CA ASN A 435 -34.55 -21.60 -12.92
C ASN A 435 -33.32 -20.73 -12.59
N LEU A 436 -33.54 -19.43 -12.50
CA LEU A 436 -32.48 -18.46 -12.16
C LEU A 436 -31.87 -18.70 -10.77
N SER A 437 -32.64 -19.18 -9.79
CA SER A 437 -32.09 -19.50 -8.47
C SER A 437 -31.08 -20.64 -8.52
N VAL A 438 -31.25 -21.61 -9.44
CA VAL A 438 -30.27 -22.67 -9.69
C VAL A 438 -28.99 -22.10 -10.29
N ALA A 439 -29.10 -21.21 -11.28
CA ALA A 439 -27.93 -20.53 -11.87
C ALA A 439 -27.17 -19.74 -10.82
N VAL A 440 -27.87 -18.96 -9.98
CA VAL A 440 -27.27 -18.19 -8.88
C VAL A 440 -26.55 -19.10 -7.88
N ALA A 441 -27.14 -20.22 -7.50
CA ALA A 441 -26.50 -21.16 -6.54
C ALA A 441 -25.25 -21.81 -7.15
N LEU A 442 -25.28 -22.19 -8.43
CA LEU A 442 -24.13 -22.76 -9.12
C LEU A 442 -23.01 -21.73 -9.30
N ASN A 443 -23.33 -20.50 -9.70
CA ASN A 443 -22.35 -19.41 -9.80
C ASN A 443 -21.76 -19.07 -8.44
N TYR A 444 -22.57 -19.08 -7.36
CA TYR A 444 -22.07 -18.88 -6.00
C TYR A 444 -21.05 -19.95 -5.63
N TYR A 445 -21.39 -21.20 -5.82
CA TYR A 445 -20.54 -22.33 -5.44
C TYR A 445 -19.22 -22.34 -6.24
N GLU A 446 -19.28 -22.22 -7.55
CA GLU A 446 -18.10 -22.33 -8.43
C GLU A 446 -17.33 -21.02 -8.62
N GLY A 447 -17.98 -19.87 -8.52
CA GLY A 447 -17.35 -18.57 -8.78
C GLY A 447 -17.06 -17.72 -7.55
N ILE A 448 -17.66 -18.03 -6.37
CA ILE A 448 -17.51 -17.26 -5.15
C ILE A 448 -16.94 -18.13 -4.02
N ALA A 449 -17.59 -19.24 -3.68
CA ALA A 449 -17.19 -20.07 -2.56
C ALA A 449 -15.93 -20.89 -2.80
N ARG A 450 -15.67 -21.29 -4.06
CA ARG A 450 -14.48 -22.05 -4.47
C ARG A 450 -13.37 -21.20 -5.09
N VAL A 451 -13.43 -19.88 -4.94
CA VAL A 451 -12.36 -18.99 -5.37
C VAL A 451 -11.03 -19.42 -4.70
N GLY A 452 -9.96 -19.51 -5.50
CA GLY A 452 -8.67 -20.03 -5.06
C GLY A 452 -8.54 -21.56 -5.08
N ALA A 453 -9.60 -22.33 -4.81
CA ALA A 453 -9.58 -23.77 -5.00
C ALA A 453 -9.50 -24.15 -6.49
N ASN A 454 -10.09 -23.32 -7.38
CA ASN A 454 -10.01 -23.49 -8.83
C ASN A 454 -8.61 -23.25 -9.41
N ASP A 455 -7.69 -22.67 -8.63
CA ASP A 455 -6.31 -22.43 -9.03
C ASP A 455 -5.38 -23.62 -8.74
N ALA A 456 -5.87 -24.62 -8.02
CA ALA A 456 -5.10 -25.81 -7.71
C ALA A 456 -5.19 -26.83 -8.87
N VAL A 457 -4.04 -27.27 -9.38
CA VAL A 457 -3.99 -28.38 -10.33
C VAL A 457 -4.21 -29.67 -9.57
N GLU A 458 -5.37 -30.29 -9.74
CA GLU A 458 -5.71 -31.54 -9.05
C GLU A 458 -4.68 -32.65 -9.32
N ASN A 459 -4.36 -33.43 -8.30
CA ASN A 459 -3.42 -34.57 -8.35
C ASN A 459 -1.98 -34.19 -8.74
N CYS A 460 -1.60 -32.93 -8.68
CA CYS A 460 -0.26 -32.46 -9.00
C CYS A 460 0.68 -32.61 -7.79
N THR A 461 1.92 -33.01 -8.04
CA THR A 461 2.96 -33.09 -7.00
C THR A 461 3.84 -31.85 -7.06
N HIS A 462 3.84 -31.05 -5.99
CA HIS A 462 4.69 -29.87 -5.91
C HIS A 462 6.17 -30.27 -5.76
N VAL A 463 7.01 -29.58 -6.52
CA VAL A 463 8.47 -29.77 -6.56
C VAL A 463 9.12 -28.55 -5.92
N ASP A 464 10.06 -28.79 -5.01
CA ASP A 464 10.86 -27.71 -4.43
C ASP A 464 11.80 -27.13 -5.49
N PHE A 465 11.72 -25.82 -5.70
CA PHE A 465 12.57 -25.09 -6.66
C PHE A 465 13.41 -23.99 -5.97
N GLY A 466 13.53 -24.08 -4.63
CA GLY A 466 14.39 -23.20 -3.83
C GLY A 466 13.73 -21.88 -3.35
N SER A 467 12.47 -21.62 -3.68
CA SER A 467 11.73 -20.49 -3.14
C SER A 467 10.92 -20.89 -1.90
N LYS A 468 11.17 -20.20 -0.77
CA LYS A 468 10.37 -20.35 0.45
C LYS A 468 9.10 -19.51 0.48
N GLU A 469 8.99 -18.54 -0.42
CA GLU A 469 7.91 -17.55 -0.45
C GLU A 469 6.72 -18.04 -1.25
N ILE A 470 6.95 -18.88 -2.27
CA ILE A 470 5.91 -19.38 -3.17
C ILE A 470 5.41 -20.72 -2.63
N LYS A 471 4.13 -20.77 -2.28
CA LYS A 471 3.46 -21.96 -1.71
C LYS A 471 2.36 -22.46 -2.66
N ALA A 472 2.00 -23.74 -2.54
CA ALA A 472 0.85 -24.29 -3.23
C ALA A 472 -0.40 -23.39 -3.06
N PRO A 473 -1.21 -23.19 -4.12
CA PRO A 473 -1.21 -23.91 -5.41
C PRO A 473 -0.16 -23.40 -6.43
N PHE A 474 0.61 -22.36 -6.11
CA PHE A 474 1.60 -21.76 -6.99
C PHE A 474 2.96 -22.48 -6.93
N GLY A 475 3.84 -22.13 -7.86
CA GLY A 475 5.18 -22.70 -7.98
C GLY A 475 5.26 -23.83 -8.98
N TRP A 476 6.25 -24.70 -8.77
CA TRP A 476 6.51 -25.81 -9.67
C TRP A 476 5.74 -27.06 -9.25
N CYS A 477 4.98 -27.61 -10.18
CA CYS A 477 4.15 -28.77 -9.98
C CYS A 477 4.32 -29.76 -11.13
N LYS A 478 4.36 -31.06 -10.84
CA LYS A 478 4.50 -32.15 -11.83
C LYS A 478 3.32 -33.09 -11.72
N MET A 479 2.70 -33.41 -12.87
CA MET A 479 1.65 -34.45 -12.91
C MET A 479 2.25 -35.82 -12.62
N PRO A 480 1.71 -36.55 -11.63
CA PRO A 480 2.17 -37.88 -11.28
C PRO A 480 1.72 -38.94 -12.29
N GLY A 481 2.38 -40.09 -12.28
CA GLY A 481 1.98 -41.26 -13.03
C GLY A 481 2.95 -41.67 -14.13
N ARG A 482 2.67 -42.86 -14.71
CA ARG A 482 3.42 -43.37 -15.87
C ARG A 482 2.67 -42.93 -17.15
N HIS A 483 3.26 -41.98 -17.86
CA HIS A 483 2.76 -41.52 -19.15
C HIS A 483 3.38 -42.36 -20.26
N THR A 484 2.61 -42.73 -21.25
CA THR A 484 3.02 -43.59 -22.38
C THR A 484 3.47 -42.76 -23.61
N GLY A 485 3.19 -41.44 -23.61
CA GLY A 485 3.57 -40.54 -24.70
C GLY A 485 5.04 -40.24 -24.76
N LYS A 486 5.47 -39.49 -25.77
CA LYS A 486 6.87 -39.19 -26.08
C LYS A 486 7.26 -37.73 -25.80
N VAL A 487 6.29 -36.85 -25.50
CA VAL A 487 6.43 -35.40 -25.49
C VAL A 487 6.51 -34.88 -24.05
N LYS A 488 7.45 -34.00 -23.78
CA LYS A 488 7.56 -33.26 -22.52
C LYS A 488 6.88 -31.91 -22.65
N PHE A 489 5.99 -31.62 -21.74
CA PHE A 489 5.24 -30.37 -21.66
C PHE A 489 5.65 -29.51 -20.47
N LEU A 490 5.69 -28.21 -20.70
CA LEU A 490 5.77 -27.21 -19.65
C LEU A 490 4.71 -26.14 -19.89
N VAL A 491 3.90 -25.89 -18.88
CA VAL A 491 2.95 -24.77 -18.84
C VAL A 491 3.51 -23.71 -17.90
N ILE A 492 3.73 -22.49 -18.39
CA ILE A 492 4.19 -21.35 -17.58
C ILE A 492 3.19 -20.21 -17.64
N GLY A 493 3.13 -19.41 -16.60
CA GLY A 493 2.29 -18.21 -16.57
C GLY A 493 2.06 -17.67 -15.17
N ASN A 494 1.16 -16.70 -15.08
CA ASN A 494 0.67 -16.24 -13.78
C ASN A 494 -0.37 -17.23 -13.21
N SER A 495 -1.26 -16.78 -12.34
CA SER A 495 -2.33 -17.62 -11.79
C SER A 495 -3.18 -18.33 -12.85
N TYR A 496 -3.26 -17.80 -14.08
CA TYR A 496 -3.94 -18.47 -15.19
C TYR A 496 -3.30 -19.81 -15.57
N ALA A 497 -1.99 -19.94 -15.47
CA ALA A 497 -1.34 -21.22 -15.77
C ALA A 497 -1.69 -22.29 -14.72
N CYS A 498 -1.81 -21.92 -13.44
CA CYS A 498 -2.32 -22.81 -12.42
C CYS A 498 -3.80 -23.13 -12.63
N ASN A 499 -4.63 -22.12 -12.84
CA ASN A 499 -6.07 -22.28 -13.03
C ASN A 499 -6.44 -23.16 -14.25
N GLN A 500 -5.69 -23.03 -15.36
CA GLN A 500 -6.05 -23.68 -16.63
C GLN A 500 -5.17 -24.88 -16.99
N GLY A 501 -4.07 -25.08 -16.29
CA GLY A 501 -3.07 -26.09 -16.66
C GLY A 501 -3.62 -27.51 -16.75
N HIS A 502 -4.56 -27.89 -15.87
CA HIS A 502 -5.17 -29.21 -15.89
C HIS A 502 -5.94 -29.49 -17.19
N ILE A 503 -6.57 -28.48 -17.83
CA ILE A 503 -7.29 -28.62 -19.10
C ILE A 503 -6.31 -28.91 -20.24
N VAL A 504 -5.14 -28.27 -20.20
CA VAL A 504 -4.05 -28.56 -21.15
C VAL A 504 -3.62 -30.02 -21.00
N TYR A 505 -3.39 -30.47 -19.74
CA TYR A 505 -3.02 -31.84 -19.47
C TYR A 505 -4.08 -32.85 -19.97
N GLU A 506 -5.35 -32.64 -19.67
CA GLU A 506 -6.44 -33.51 -20.14
C GLU A 506 -6.44 -33.65 -21.67
N ALA A 507 -6.22 -32.56 -22.40
CA ALA A 507 -6.23 -32.57 -23.85
C ALA A 507 -5.00 -33.28 -24.48
N PHE A 508 -3.83 -33.20 -23.82
CA PHE A 508 -2.58 -33.73 -24.33
C PHE A 508 -2.07 -34.99 -23.63
N GLN A 509 -2.84 -35.57 -22.68
CA GLN A 509 -2.39 -36.67 -21.82
C GLN A 509 -1.85 -37.88 -22.62
N ASN A 510 -2.45 -38.24 -23.74
CA ASN A 510 -2.04 -39.37 -24.60
C ASN A 510 -0.67 -39.15 -25.28
N LEU A 511 -0.25 -37.89 -25.43
CA LEU A 511 1.02 -37.52 -26.02
C LEU A 511 2.13 -37.33 -24.98
N THR A 512 1.75 -37.29 -23.70
CA THR A 512 2.60 -36.86 -22.61
C THR A 512 3.59 -37.94 -22.20
N LYS A 513 4.88 -37.57 -22.10
CA LYS A 513 5.94 -38.27 -21.40
C LYS A 513 6.14 -37.71 -19.99
N GLU A 514 6.16 -36.39 -19.87
CA GLU A 514 6.23 -35.64 -18.62
C GLU A 514 5.41 -34.35 -18.79
N PHE A 515 4.69 -33.96 -17.75
CA PHE A 515 3.89 -32.73 -17.78
C PHE A 515 4.18 -31.91 -16.52
N HIS A 516 4.58 -30.65 -16.71
CA HIS A 516 4.97 -29.74 -15.65
C HIS A 516 4.20 -28.42 -15.77
N PHE A 517 3.89 -27.86 -14.61
CA PHE A 517 3.35 -26.51 -14.48
C PHE A 517 4.30 -25.67 -13.65
N PHE A 518 4.48 -24.41 -14.05
CA PHE A 518 5.17 -23.43 -13.25
C PHE A 518 4.44 -22.11 -13.33
N CYS A 519 3.78 -21.72 -12.26
CA CYS A 519 2.97 -20.51 -12.19
C CYS A 519 3.38 -19.64 -11.00
N LEU A 520 3.51 -18.35 -11.28
CA LEU A 520 3.85 -17.32 -10.30
C LEU A 520 2.72 -16.30 -10.26
N PRO A 521 2.07 -16.06 -9.10
CA PRO A 521 0.95 -15.13 -9.02
C PRO A 521 1.30 -13.78 -9.63
N THR A 522 0.42 -13.24 -10.47
CA THR A 522 0.56 -11.92 -11.12
C THR A 522 1.77 -11.69 -12.03
N CYS A 523 2.72 -12.61 -12.09
CA CYS A 523 3.94 -12.47 -12.90
C CYS A 523 3.72 -12.94 -14.34
N GLU A 524 4.07 -12.10 -15.30
CA GLU A 524 3.88 -12.35 -16.74
C GLU A 524 5.15 -12.94 -17.36
N PRO A 525 5.08 -14.11 -18.03
CA PRO A 525 6.29 -14.79 -18.57
C PRO A 525 6.92 -14.08 -19.78
N LEU A 526 6.25 -13.10 -20.36
CA LEU A 526 6.75 -12.30 -21.48
C LEU A 526 7.18 -10.88 -21.10
N MET A 527 7.17 -10.53 -19.80
CA MET A 527 7.59 -9.23 -19.31
C MET A 527 8.87 -9.33 -18.49
N GLU A 528 9.88 -8.49 -18.84
CA GLU A 528 11.11 -8.35 -18.06
C GLU A 528 10.97 -7.39 -16.90
N LYS A 529 10.34 -6.24 -17.17
CA LYS A 529 10.13 -5.18 -16.20
C LYS A 529 8.73 -5.38 -15.58
N GLN A 530 8.72 -5.92 -14.39
CA GLN A 530 7.51 -6.17 -13.61
C GLN A 530 7.69 -5.62 -12.21
N ASP A 531 6.62 -5.57 -11.43
CA ASP A 531 6.67 -5.16 -10.04
C ASP A 531 7.67 -6.01 -9.23
N ARG A 532 8.14 -5.46 -8.10
CA ARG A 532 9.23 -6.06 -7.31
C ARG A 532 8.96 -7.50 -6.87
N GLY A 533 7.69 -7.86 -6.63
CA GLY A 533 7.30 -9.23 -6.35
C GLY A 533 7.64 -10.23 -7.47
N CYS A 534 7.82 -9.73 -8.70
CA CYS A 534 8.20 -10.52 -9.87
C CYS A 534 9.67 -10.36 -10.30
N ALA A 535 10.48 -9.57 -9.58
CA ALA A 535 11.87 -9.30 -9.99
C ALA A 535 12.73 -10.54 -10.11
N SER A 536 12.51 -11.57 -9.26
CA SER A 536 13.18 -12.88 -9.32
C SER A 536 12.53 -13.85 -10.32
N SER A 537 11.39 -13.52 -10.89
CA SER A 537 10.61 -14.44 -11.73
C SER A 537 11.35 -14.85 -13.00
N LEU A 538 12.10 -13.93 -13.62
CA LEU A 538 12.89 -14.21 -14.81
C LEU A 538 13.86 -15.37 -14.60
N THR A 539 14.61 -15.34 -13.50
CA THR A 539 15.56 -16.41 -13.13
C THR A 539 14.81 -17.72 -12.97
N HIS A 540 13.68 -17.71 -12.28
CA HIS A 540 12.87 -18.92 -12.07
C HIS A 540 12.29 -19.48 -13.38
N TRP A 541 11.79 -18.63 -14.31
CA TRP A 541 11.31 -19.09 -15.62
C TRP A 541 12.42 -19.84 -16.38
N TYR A 542 13.62 -19.27 -16.42
CA TYR A 542 14.75 -19.84 -17.14
C TYR A 542 15.30 -21.11 -16.47
N ASP A 543 15.40 -21.12 -15.14
CA ASP A 543 15.92 -22.25 -14.38
C ASP A 543 15.01 -23.46 -14.52
N ILE A 544 13.70 -23.29 -14.39
CA ILE A 544 12.71 -24.35 -14.54
C ILE A 544 12.70 -24.88 -15.97
N TYR A 545 12.73 -23.98 -16.97
CA TYR A 545 12.85 -24.39 -18.37
C TYR A 545 14.11 -25.24 -18.61
N ASN A 546 15.27 -24.80 -18.12
CA ASN A 546 16.54 -25.51 -18.29
C ASN A 546 16.56 -26.87 -17.59
N GLN A 547 15.89 -27.01 -16.46
CA GLN A 547 15.78 -28.29 -15.74
C GLN A 547 14.89 -29.30 -16.48
N ILE A 548 13.77 -28.84 -17.05
CA ILE A 548 12.78 -29.69 -17.72
C ILE A 548 13.15 -29.94 -19.17
N ARG A 549 13.64 -28.92 -19.89
CA ARG A 549 13.86 -28.93 -21.35
C ARG A 549 12.65 -29.49 -22.09
N PRO A 550 11.52 -28.77 -22.10
CA PRO A 550 10.29 -29.23 -22.70
C PRO A 550 10.37 -29.25 -24.22
N ASP A 551 9.65 -30.19 -24.82
CA ASP A 551 9.41 -30.20 -26.27
C ASP A 551 8.33 -29.18 -26.66
N ILE A 552 7.37 -28.95 -25.76
CA ILE A 552 6.25 -28.00 -25.95
C ILE A 552 6.13 -27.11 -24.74
N LEU A 553 6.04 -25.80 -25.00
CA LEU A 553 5.83 -24.76 -24.02
C LEU A 553 4.47 -24.10 -24.23
N PHE A 554 3.65 -24.06 -23.18
CA PHE A 554 2.43 -23.25 -23.10
C PHE A 554 2.65 -22.02 -22.23
N MET A 555 2.26 -20.85 -22.73
CA MET A 555 2.27 -19.59 -22.00
C MET A 555 0.83 -19.17 -21.74
N LEU A 556 0.38 -19.34 -20.50
CA LEU A 556 -0.98 -19.04 -20.06
C LEU A 556 -0.91 -17.91 -19.04
N HIS A 557 -1.32 -16.72 -19.42
CA HIS A 557 -1.31 -15.59 -18.51
C HIS A 557 -2.38 -14.57 -18.86
N ARG A 558 -2.92 -13.94 -17.84
CA ARG A 558 -3.66 -12.70 -17.99
C ARG A 558 -2.64 -11.58 -18.08
N PRO A 559 -2.60 -10.81 -19.16
CA PRO A 559 -1.76 -9.63 -19.23
C PRO A 559 -2.16 -8.60 -18.16
N ILE A 560 -1.19 -7.97 -17.52
CA ILE A 560 -1.36 -6.92 -16.52
C ILE A 560 -0.56 -5.71 -16.99
N ALA A 561 0.78 -5.79 -16.97
CA ALA A 561 1.66 -4.77 -17.53
C ALA A 561 1.55 -4.71 -19.07
N GLY A 562 1.29 -5.86 -19.70
CA GLY A 562 1.05 -5.97 -21.14
C GLY A 562 -0.18 -5.22 -21.65
N MET A 563 -1.14 -4.86 -20.78
CA MET A 563 -2.33 -4.06 -21.16
C MET A 563 -2.01 -2.58 -21.39
N ALA A 564 -0.78 -2.12 -21.14
CA ALA A 564 -0.37 -0.73 -21.36
C ALA A 564 -0.71 -0.26 -22.78
N LYS A 565 -1.24 0.95 -22.90
CA LYS A 565 -1.69 1.54 -24.16
C LYS A 565 -0.55 1.65 -25.16
N LEU A 566 -0.76 1.11 -26.35
CA LEU A 566 0.15 1.26 -27.48
C LEU A 566 0.06 2.67 -28.08
N ASN A 567 1.19 3.28 -28.40
CA ASN A 567 1.21 4.52 -29.18
C ASN A 567 1.05 4.19 -30.67
N GLU A 568 -0.18 4.32 -31.19
CA GLU A 568 -0.51 4.00 -32.59
C GLU A 568 0.20 4.91 -33.63
N THR A 569 0.84 6.02 -33.20
CA THR A 569 1.58 6.92 -34.11
C THR A 569 3.01 6.46 -34.37
N LYS A 570 3.49 5.47 -33.63
CA LYS A 570 4.85 4.91 -33.75
C LYS A 570 4.81 3.47 -34.27
N PRO A 571 5.90 3.01 -34.95
CA PRO A 571 6.06 1.60 -35.27
C PRO A 571 6.02 0.73 -34.01
N ILE A 572 5.44 -0.47 -34.10
CA ILE A 572 5.35 -1.38 -32.95
C ILE A 572 6.73 -1.80 -32.41
N GLU A 573 7.75 -1.73 -33.25
CA GLU A 573 9.15 -2.00 -32.91
C GLU A 573 9.72 -0.98 -31.92
N GLU A 574 9.06 0.17 -31.72
CA GLU A 574 9.43 1.17 -30.71
C GLU A 574 8.62 1.02 -29.41
N ASP A 575 7.66 0.11 -29.34
CA ASP A 575 6.88 -0.14 -28.14
C ASP A 575 7.71 -0.98 -27.14
N ASP A 576 7.93 -0.43 -25.92
CA ASP A 576 8.78 -1.09 -24.91
C ASP A 576 8.20 -2.45 -24.46
N VAL A 577 6.87 -2.57 -24.33
CA VAL A 577 6.21 -3.82 -23.96
C VAL A 577 6.43 -4.87 -25.05
N TYR A 578 6.22 -4.51 -26.31
CA TYR A 578 6.49 -5.42 -27.42
C TYR A 578 7.94 -5.85 -27.50
N GLN A 579 8.88 -4.94 -27.25
CA GLN A 579 10.31 -5.27 -27.22
C GLN A 579 10.67 -6.24 -26.09
N GLN A 580 10.03 -6.12 -24.95
CA GLN A 580 10.19 -7.10 -23.85
C GLN A 580 9.68 -8.48 -24.30
N HIS A 581 8.48 -8.57 -24.91
CA HIS A 581 7.97 -9.82 -25.47
C HIS A 581 8.94 -10.45 -26.49
N VAL A 582 9.51 -9.63 -27.37
CA VAL A 582 10.48 -10.11 -28.38
C VAL A 582 11.73 -10.69 -27.71
N ARG A 583 12.26 -10.02 -26.68
CA ARG A 583 13.47 -10.52 -25.98
C ARG A 583 13.16 -11.83 -25.26
N MET A 584 12.05 -11.89 -24.51
CA MET A 584 11.67 -13.06 -23.75
C MET A 584 11.42 -14.28 -24.65
N ILE A 585 10.59 -14.13 -25.69
CA ILE A 585 10.31 -15.25 -26.60
C ILE A 585 11.57 -15.69 -27.36
N SER A 586 12.45 -14.75 -27.72
CA SER A 586 13.70 -15.06 -28.43
C SER A 586 14.64 -15.92 -27.61
N TRP A 587 14.63 -15.79 -26.28
CA TRP A 587 15.41 -16.64 -25.41
C TRP A 587 14.95 -18.10 -25.49
N TYR A 588 13.63 -18.37 -25.42
CA TYR A 588 13.08 -19.72 -25.55
C TYR A 588 13.32 -20.32 -26.94
N LEU A 589 13.21 -19.50 -28.00
CA LEU A 589 13.40 -19.96 -29.38
C LEU A 589 14.84 -20.36 -29.71
N LYS A 590 15.81 -19.89 -28.93
CA LYS A 590 17.24 -20.28 -29.06
C LYS A 590 17.54 -21.63 -28.41
N GLN A 591 16.61 -22.19 -27.62
CA GLN A 591 16.85 -23.43 -26.91
C GLN A 591 16.70 -24.63 -27.85
N ASP A 592 17.61 -25.59 -27.76
CA ASP A 592 17.58 -26.81 -28.54
C ASP A 592 16.45 -27.75 -28.05
N GLY A 593 15.82 -28.44 -28.98
CA GLY A 593 14.77 -29.43 -28.67
C GLY A 593 13.35 -28.88 -28.59
N LEU A 594 13.17 -27.55 -28.45
CA LEU A 594 11.83 -26.94 -28.42
C LEU A 594 11.15 -26.98 -29.79
N LEU A 595 10.02 -27.70 -29.87
CA LEU A 595 9.26 -27.89 -31.09
C LEU A 595 8.20 -26.80 -31.28
N LYS A 596 7.47 -26.44 -30.20
CA LYS A 596 6.33 -25.55 -30.28
C LYS A 596 6.16 -24.69 -29.03
N ILE A 597 5.77 -23.44 -29.24
CA ILE A 597 5.32 -22.52 -28.20
C ILE A 597 3.88 -22.14 -28.51
N TYR A 598 2.97 -22.41 -27.58
CA TYR A 598 1.58 -21.96 -27.63
C TYR A 598 1.42 -20.76 -26.69
N ILE A 599 0.87 -19.66 -27.19
CA ILE A 599 0.64 -18.42 -26.44
C ILE A 599 -0.85 -18.17 -26.40
N GLN A 600 -1.42 -18.04 -25.21
CA GLN A 600 -2.82 -17.64 -25.03
C GLN A 600 -3.01 -16.19 -25.43
N HIS A 601 -4.00 -15.93 -26.26
CA HIS A 601 -4.35 -14.57 -26.67
C HIS A 601 -5.04 -13.82 -25.52
N ALA A 602 -4.84 -12.50 -25.47
CA ALA A 602 -5.48 -11.64 -24.47
C ALA A 602 -7.02 -11.66 -24.63
N LEU A 603 -7.73 -11.66 -23.51
CA LEU A 603 -9.19 -11.63 -23.44
C LEU A 603 -9.65 -10.33 -22.79
N PRO A 604 -10.89 -9.88 -23.06
CA PRO A 604 -11.55 -8.89 -22.23
C PRO A 604 -11.57 -9.32 -20.77
N GLU A 605 -11.49 -8.37 -19.87
CA GLU A 605 -11.53 -8.63 -18.44
C GLU A 605 -12.96 -8.56 -17.91
N CYS A 606 -13.23 -9.36 -16.89
CA CYS A 606 -14.43 -9.18 -16.08
C CYS A 606 -14.19 -8.08 -15.03
N SER A 607 -15.26 -7.39 -14.63
CA SER A 607 -15.22 -6.53 -13.45
C SER A 607 -14.71 -7.32 -12.23
N ALA A 608 -14.15 -6.63 -11.25
CA ALA A 608 -13.81 -7.25 -9.97
C ALA A 608 -15.06 -7.93 -9.38
N TYR A 609 -14.87 -9.12 -8.77
CA TYR A 609 -15.98 -9.93 -8.22
C TYR A 609 -17.07 -10.32 -9.23
N CYS A 610 -16.63 -10.75 -10.38
CA CYS A 610 -17.42 -11.07 -11.55
C CYS A 610 -18.67 -11.92 -11.26
N ALA A 611 -18.49 -13.08 -10.64
CA ALA A 611 -19.59 -14.00 -10.34
C ALA A 611 -20.58 -13.39 -9.34
N ARG A 612 -20.10 -12.66 -8.35
CA ARG A 612 -20.90 -11.99 -7.31
C ARG A 612 -21.73 -10.87 -7.88
N GLU A 613 -21.16 -10.00 -8.71
CA GLU A 613 -21.88 -8.90 -9.33
C GLU A 613 -22.97 -9.39 -10.29
N MET A 614 -22.68 -10.42 -11.07
CA MET A 614 -23.67 -11.03 -11.97
C MET A 614 -24.79 -11.72 -11.19
N ASN A 615 -24.47 -12.44 -10.13
CA ASN A 615 -25.47 -13.03 -9.24
C ASN A 615 -26.34 -11.96 -8.57
N LYS A 616 -25.72 -10.89 -8.08
CA LYS A 616 -26.44 -9.75 -7.51
C LYS A 616 -27.45 -9.16 -8.52
N TRP A 617 -27.01 -8.94 -9.74
CA TRP A 617 -27.86 -8.42 -10.82
C TRP A 617 -29.05 -9.35 -11.10
N ILE A 618 -28.84 -10.69 -11.20
CA ILE A 618 -29.92 -11.66 -11.39
C ILE A 618 -30.95 -11.55 -10.27
N LEU A 619 -30.50 -11.40 -9.02
CA LEU A 619 -31.37 -11.37 -7.86
C LEU A 619 -32.14 -10.06 -7.71
N GLU A 620 -31.51 -8.92 -8.02
CA GLU A 620 -32.13 -7.60 -7.93
C GLU A 620 -33.13 -7.36 -9.06
N GLU A 621 -32.72 -7.67 -10.29
CA GLU A 621 -33.56 -7.45 -11.48
C GLU A 621 -34.56 -8.58 -11.71
N ASN A 622 -34.34 -9.76 -11.13
CA ASN A 622 -35.09 -11.00 -11.37
C ASN A 622 -35.18 -11.34 -12.88
N LYS A 623 -34.07 -11.11 -13.60
CA LYS A 623 -33.96 -11.31 -15.05
C LYS A 623 -32.74 -12.13 -15.43
N PRO A 624 -32.76 -12.90 -16.53
CA PRO A 624 -31.56 -13.54 -17.08
C PRO A 624 -30.46 -12.55 -17.46
N LEU A 625 -29.18 -12.97 -17.32
CA LEU A 625 -28.00 -12.14 -17.62
C LEU A 625 -28.00 -11.56 -19.05
N ARG A 626 -28.58 -12.22 -20.02
CA ARG A 626 -28.71 -11.70 -21.41
C ARG A 626 -29.36 -10.31 -21.50
N PHE A 627 -30.07 -9.85 -20.47
CA PHE A 627 -30.64 -8.51 -20.40
C PHE A 627 -29.71 -7.50 -19.73
N ALA A 628 -28.57 -7.94 -19.18
CA ALA A 628 -27.59 -7.07 -18.56
C ALA A 628 -26.74 -6.31 -19.59
N GLY A 629 -26.65 -6.84 -20.84
CA GLY A 629 -25.76 -6.29 -21.85
C GLY A 629 -24.29 -6.52 -21.52
N ASP A 630 -23.45 -5.56 -21.91
CA ASP A 630 -21.99 -5.64 -21.81
C ASP A 630 -21.43 -5.00 -20.50
N ARG A 631 -22.29 -4.76 -19.51
CA ARG A 631 -21.92 -4.01 -18.29
C ARG A 631 -20.86 -4.65 -17.40
N PHE A 632 -20.61 -5.94 -17.55
CA PHE A 632 -19.65 -6.69 -16.75
C PHE A 632 -18.32 -6.93 -17.47
N THR A 633 -18.21 -6.49 -18.73
CA THR A 633 -17.04 -6.71 -19.58
C THR A 633 -16.21 -5.43 -19.67
N ILE A 634 -14.91 -5.55 -19.45
CA ILE A 634 -13.93 -4.47 -19.61
C ILE A 634 -13.09 -4.79 -20.85
N HIS A 635 -13.25 -4.01 -21.91
CA HIS A 635 -12.52 -4.17 -23.16
C HIS A 635 -11.18 -3.42 -23.12
N ASN A 636 -10.17 -4.04 -22.54
CA ASN A 636 -8.81 -3.49 -22.42
C ASN A 636 -7.75 -4.33 -23.17
N GLU A 637 -8.16 -5.45 -23.78
CA GLU A 637 -7.28 -6.44 -24.41
C GLU A 637 -6.68 -6.00 -25.76
N LYS A 638 -7.21 -4.95 -26.39
CA LYS A 638 -6.89 -4.52 -27.77
C LYS A 638 -5.38 -4.40 -28.02
N TRP A 639 -4.67 -3.74 -27.11
CA TRP A 639 -3.26 -3.41 -27.31
C TRP A 639 -2.37 -4.65 -27.22
N GLU A 640 -2.64 -5.51 -26.28
CA GLU A 640 -1.89 -6.75 -26.11
C GLU A 640 -2.19 -7.74 -27.24
N ARG A 641 -3.43 -7.78 -27.72
CA ARG A 641 -3.78 -8.57 -28.90
C ARG A 641 -2.93 -8.18 -30.12
N ILE A 642 -2.79 -6.89 -30.37
CA ILE A 642 -1.95 -6.38 -31.47
C ILE A 642 -0.48 -6.82 -31.28
N ARG A 643 0.08 -6.70 -30.05
CA ARG A 643 1.45 -7.12 -29.78
C ARG A 643 1.67 -8.61 -30.02
N PHE A 644 0.76 -9.45 -29.55
CA PHE A 644 0.89 -10.90 -29.76
C PHE A 644 0.74 -11.30 -31.23
N GLU A 645 -0.13 -10.65 -31.97
CA GLU A 645 -0.26 -10.90 -33.42
C GLU A 645 1.02 -10.53 -34.18
N HIS A 646 1.70 -9.45 -33.80
CA HIS A 646 2.98 -9.10 -34.36
C HIS A 646 4.11 -10.03 -33.89
N LEU A 647 4.09 -10.45 -32.63
CA LEU A 647 5.09 -11.35 -32.06
C LEU A 647 5.18 -12.69 -32.83
N VAL A 648 4.03 -13.32 -33.11
CA VAL A 648 4.03 -14.61 -33.81
C VAL A 648 4.35 -14.50 -35.30
N LYS A 649 4.21 -13.31 -35.90
CA LYS A 649 4.61 -13.02 -37.28
C LYS A 649 6.13 -12.82 -37.44
N MET A 650 6.88 -12.70 -36.34
CA MET A 650 8.33 -12.60 -36.41
C MET A 650 8.94 -13.79 -37.14
N LYS A 651 9.98 -13.54 -37.94
CA LYS A 651 10.67 -14.55 -38.72
C LYS A 651 11.21 -15.72 -37.86
N THR A 652 11.65 -15.44 -36.64
CA THR A 652 12.14 -16.42 -35.66
C THR A 652 11.02 -17.28 -35.07
N CYS A 653 9.78 -16.78 -35.02
CA CYS A 653 8.60 -17.47 -34.53
C CYS A 653 7.94 -18.37 -35.59
N GLN A 654 8.25 -18.17 -36.90
CA GLN A 654 7.60 -18.92 -37.98
C GLN A 654 7.72 -20.44 -37.78
N GLY A 655 6.55 -21.12 -37.77
CA GLY A 655 6.45 -22.55 -37.53
C GLY A 655 6.56 -23.02 -36.08
N LYS A 656 7.17 -22.24 -35.19
CA LYS A 656 7.37 -22.58 -33.78
C LYS A 656 6.34 -21.95 -32.85
N CYS A 657 5.95 -20.67 -33.04
CA CYS A 657 4.98 -19.99 -32.20
C CYS A 657 3.57 -20.11 -32.78
N GLU A 658 2.57 -20.28 -31.94
CA GLU A 658 1.18 -20.31 -32.31
C GLU A 658 0.33 -19.62 -31.25
N LEU A 659 -0.48 -18.63 -31.68
CA LEU A 659 -1.52 -18.05 -30.84
C LEU A 659 -2.73 -18.98 -30.83
N PHE A 660 -3.34 -19.13 -29.67
CA PHE A 660 -4.66 -19.71 -29.53
C PHE A 660 -5.57 -18.77 -28.74
N ASP A 661 -6.86 -18.83 -29.01
CA ASP A 661 -7.81 -17.82 -28.57
C ASP A 661 -9.09 -18.48 -28.04
N TYR A 662 -9.56 -18.00 -26.89
CA TYR A 662 -10.86 -18.39 -26.33
C TYR A 662 -11.99 -17.49 -26.82
N TYR A 663 -11.64 -16.31 -27.33
CA TYR A 663 -12.63 -15.31 -27.76
C TYR A 663 -13.73 -15.88 -28.67
N PRO A 664 -13.44 -16.69 -29.70
CA PRO A 664 -14.48 -17.27 -30.55
C PRO A 664 -15.45 -18.20 -29.82
N GLU A 665 -15.00 -18.91 -28.79
CA GLU A 665 -15.83 -19.82 -28.00
C GLU A 665 -16.74 -19.09 -27.01
N MET A 666 -16.36 -17.87 -26.64
CA MET A 666 -17.08 -17.03 -25.67
C MET A 666 -18.02 -16.00 -26.34
N LEU A 667 -18.28 -16.11 -27.64
CA LEU A 667 -19.23 -15.25 -28.32
C LEU A 667 -20.68 -15.65 -28.01
N ASN A 668 -21.51 -14.63 -27.80
CA ASN A 668 -22.96 -14.78 -27.70
C ASN A 668 -23.59 -14.96 -29.10
N LYS A 669 -24.91 -15.13 -29.15
CA LYS A 669 -25.67 -15.30 -30.43
C LYS A 669 -25.58 -14.08 -31.36
N LYS A 670 -25.19 -12.92 -30.83
CA LYS A 670 -24.99 -11.69 -31.61
C LYS A 670 -23.56 -11.52 -32.13
N GLY A 671 -22.66 -12.43 -31.76
CA GLY A 671 -21.24 -12.32 -32.10
C GLY A 671 -20.44 -11.37 -31.18
N GLU A 672 -20.98 -11.00 -30.03
CA GLU A 672 -20.33 -10.18 -29.00
C GLU A 672 -19.70 -11.08 -27.94
N PHE A 673 -18.59 -10.66 -27.34
CA PHE A 673 -17.97 -11.41 -26.26
C PHE A 673 -18.88 -11.46 -25.02
N SER A 674 -18.98 -12.60 -24.38
CA SER A 674 -19.84 -12.79 -23.21
C SER A 674 -19.10 -13.47 -22.07
N MET A 675 -19.26 -12.94 -20.87
CA MET A 675 -18.70 -13.49 -19.62
C MET A 675 -19.53 -14.63 -19.03
N TYR A 676 -20.65 -14.98 -19.66
CA TYR A 676 -21.62 -15.97 -19.16
C TYR A 676 -22.32 -16.68 -20.31
N ASP A 677 -22.94 -17.83 -20.03
CA ASP A 677 -23.81 -18.53 -20.96
C ASP A 677 -25.21 -17.90 -20.99
N GLU A 678 -25.67 -17.43 -22.15
CA GLU A 678 -26.95 -16.74 -22.31
C GLU A 678 -28.18 -17.63 -22.00
N ASN A 679 -28.07 -18.95 -22.13
CA ASN A 679 -29.18 -19.85 -21.90
C ASN A 679 -29.28 -20.29 -20.45
N THR A 680 -28.13 -20.57 -19.82
CA THR A 680 -28.05 -21.11 -18.46
C THR A 680 -27.76 -20.07 -17.39
N ASN A 681 -27.33 -18.86 -17.77
CA ASN A 681 -26.84 -17.80 -16.87
C ASN A 681 -25.63 -18.22 -16.00
N LEU A 682 -24.86 -19.22 -16.44
CA LEU A 682 -23.65 -19.66 -15.75
C LEU A 682 -22.49 -18.76 -16.14
N VAL A 683 -21.77 -18.28 -15.13
CA VAL A 683 -20.69 -17.30 -15.27
C VAL A 683 -19.37 -18.00 -15.54
N TYR A 684 -18.64 -17.58 -16.56
CA TYR A 684 -17.39 -18.20 -16.99
C TYR A 684 -16.18 -17.81 -16.16
N PHE A 685 -16.27 -16.72 -15.36
CA PHE A 685 -15.18 -16.22 -14.51
C PHE A 685 -15.59 -16.19 -13.05
N ASP A 686 -14.65 -16.49 -12.17
CA ASP A 686 -14.82 -16.37 -10.74
C ASP A 686 -14.59 -14.92 -10.23
N ASP A 687 -14.70 -14.70 -8.93
CA ASP A 687 -14.49 -13.39 -8.30
C ASP A 687 -13.04 -12.90 -8.36
N HIS A 688 -12.07 -13.75 -8.68
CA HIS A 688 -10.67 -13.38 -8.90
C HIS A 688 -10.31 -13.24 -10.39
N ARG A 689 -11.31 -13.22 -11.28
CA ARG A 689 -11.15 -13.11 -12.73
C ARG A 689 -10.47 -14.35 -13.38
N HIS A 690 -10.40 -15.47 -12.67
CA HIS A 690 -9.99 -16.75 -13.23
C HIS A 690 -11.17 -17.46 -13.90
N LEU A 691 -10.90 -18.45 -14.75
CA LEU A 691 -11.97 -19.25 -15.28
C LEU A 691 -12.63 -20.08 -14.16
N SER A 692 -13.94 -19.96 -14.03
CA SER A 692 -14.75 -20.86 -13.23
C SER A 692 -14.78 -22.25 -13.88
N LYS A 693 -15.37 -23.24 -13.21
CA LYS A 693 -15.64 -24.56 -13.82
C LYS A 693 -16.38 -24.44 -15.16
N PHE A 694 -17.35 -23.54 -15.27
CA PHE A 694 -18.13 -23.34 -16.49
C PHE A 694 -17.30 -22.69 -17.60
N GLY A 695 -16.37 -21.79 -17.25
CA GLY A 695 -15.37 -21.26 -18.16
C GLY A 695 -14.40 -22.32 -18.65
N HIS A 696 -13.92 -23.20 -17.74
CA HIS A 696 -13.08 -24.34 -18.11
C HIS A 696 -13.78 -25.25 -19.12
N ASP A 697 -15.02 -25.65 -18.85
CA ASP A 697 -15.79 -26.51 -19.74
C ASP A 697 -16.01 -25.86 -21.12
N LYS A 698 -16.14 -24.53 -21.14
CA LYS A 698 -16.31 -23.77 -22.40
C LYS A 698 -15.06 -23.78 -23.26
N VAL A 699 -13.85 -23.67 -22.67
CA VAL A 699 -12.59 -23.57 -23.42
C VAL A 699 -11.90 -24.92 -23.68
N LYS A 700 -12.32 -26.02 -23.08
CA LYS A 700 -11.76 -27.36 -23.30
C LYS A 700 -11.64 -27.74 -24.76
N ILE A 701 -12.60 -27.33 -25.58
CA ILE A 701 -12.63 -27.62 -27.01
C ILE A 701 -11.45 -26.99 -27.77
N VAL A 702 -10.96 -25.84 -27.32
CA VAL A 702 -9.80 -25.17 -27.92
C VAL A 702 -8.57 -26.04 -27.78
N TYR A 703 -8.29 -26.53 -26.57
CA TYR A 703 -7.15 -27.41 -26.32
C TYR A 703 -7.26 -28.75 -27.05
N LYS A 704 -8.45 -29.30 -27.13
CA LYS A 704 -8.68 -30.54 -27.93
C LYS A 704 -8.30 -30.33 -29.39
N ARG A 705 -8.74 -29.22 -30.02
CA ARG A 705 -8.35 -28.85 -31.39
C ARG A 705 -6.84 -28.65 -31.54
N LEU A 706 -6.18 -28.04 -30.55
CA LEU A 706 -4.72 -27.88 -30.55
C LEU A 706 -4.02 -29.24 -30.50
N ALA A 707 -4.47 -30.16 -29.64
CA ALA A 707 -3.89 -31.49 -29.52
C ALA A 707 -4.06 -32.29 -30.84
N GLU A 708 -5.25 -32.25 -31.44
CA GLU A 708 -5.52 -32.87 -32.76
C GLU A 708 -4.65 -32.28 -33.89
N LYS A 709 -4.48 -30.97 -33.90
CA LYS A 709 -3.63 -30.26 -34.88
C LYS A 709 -2.16 -30.66 -34.67
N PHE A 710 -1.71 -30.70 -33.43
CA PHE A 710 -0.35 -31.13 -33.10
C PHE A 710 -0.08 -32.57 -33.53
N ALA A 711 -1.00 -33.49 -33.22
CA ALA A 711 -0.90 -34.90 -33.62
C ALA A 711 -0.79 -35.07 -35.15
N LYS A 712 -1.53 -34.28 -35.93
CA LYS A 712 -1.44 -34.27 -37.40
C LYS A 712 -0.11 -33.71 -37.89
N GLN A 713 0.44 -32.70 -37.22
CA GLN A 713 1.70 -32.06 -37.60
C GLN A 713 2.92 -32.92 -37.27
N TYR A 714 2.86 -33.68 -36.16
CA TYR A 714 3.95 -34.49 -35.64
C TYR A 714 3.56 -35.99 -35.46
N PRO A 715 3.20 -36.72 -36.55
CA PRO A 715 2.66 -38.09 -36.45
C PRO A 715 3.66 -39.10 -35.86
N LYS A 716 4.96 -38.80 -35.85
CA LYS A 716 5.99 -39.65 -35.23
C LYS A 716 6.05 -39.55 -33.71
N LEU A 717 5.44 -38.54 -33.14
CA LEU A 717 5.41 -38.27 -31.69
C LEU A 717 4.11 -38.78 -31.01
N VAL A 718 3.14 -39.18 -31.79
CA VAL A 718 1.87 -39.78 -31.37
C VAL A 718 2.03 -41.26 -31.09
#